data_1cf21d3bb54cb845d697cb1e16ccb51f
#
_entry.id   1cf21d3bb54cb845d697cb1e16ccb51f
#
_cell.length_a   1.000
_cell.length_b   1.000
_cell.length_c   1.000
_cell.angle_alpha   90.00
_cell.angle_beta   90.00
_cell.angle_gamma   90.00
#
_symmetry.space_group_name_H-M   'P 1'
#
loop_
_entity.id
_entity.type
_entity.pdbx_description
1 polymer ?
#
loop_
_entity_poly.entity_id
_entity_poly.type
_entity_poly.pdbx_seq_one_letter_code
_entity_poly.pdbx_strand_id
1 'polypeptide(L)'
;MSTEIIYSVQRPAGTFSLRPMQAADAALIHSWVTRDYARFWGMQNDTPEQVAAFYNGLIATHPHAALIGCCEGTPVFLMECYRASEDEIGRFYPAAPDDYGMHILIAPASTPIRQFSWQVFTVAMDYLFSLPQVGRVVVEPDVRNEKIHRLNKRAGFHYQHTLDLGHKTAWLAFCQREDYQQALEQDILTMNTPSALLTGSHLTGDHWAQANRMLIRKAISEFAHEKLVTPAENGDGCYTLAVPGGEATYQFRAERLALDHWNIDAASLQKQENGHPLTLDALQFIVEFNQQIGIPQALLATYMEEISSTLSSSVYKLQKQNPDAQALVHADFQTTEAAMTEGHPCFVANNGRIGFDARDYLAFAPEAAAPVQLIWVAVHQRNAHFSSLSTLSYEQLMRDELGAETLTRFTEQLSARGLNADEYILMPVHPWQWQNKLLTVFAADIAHQDIVWLGEGDDRYQAQQSIRTFFNRSQPAKRYVKTALSVLNMGFMRGLSPYYMATTPAINEWLEQLVSGDAWLQRCDFRILREVAAVGYHNRYYEQAISGDSAYKKMFAALWRDNPAASLQPGQRLMTMAAFLHVDHHQQALLPALIADSGLPAKEWVARYLDCYLSPLLHCFYQYDLAFMPHGENLIMLLENNVPVSAYMKDIGEEIAVMNPDAQLPEKVTRLAVDVPDDLKLLSIFTDVFDCIFRFISAILHDSGTLSQDQFWQAVAQCVKEYQQAHPELAAKFARFDMFTPAFTRSCLNRLQLANNQQMINLTDPAENLKFAGTLDNPIARWR
;
A
#
# COMPACT_ATOMS: atom_id res chain seq x y z
N MET A 1 -53.23 13.82 -7.26
CA MET A 1 -53.46 12.57 -8.01
C MET A 1 -52.50 11.55 -7.40
N SER A 2 -52.98 10.37 -7.02
CA SER A 2 -52.16 9.29 -6.47
C SER A 2 -51.15 8.86 -7.51
N THR A 3 -49.86 8.95 -7.21
CA THR A 3 -48.78 8.43 -8.05
C THR A 3 -48.83 6.92 -8.02
N GLU A 4 -49.28 6.32 -9.12
CA GLU A 4 -49.44 4.87 -9.24
C GLU A 4 -48.06 4.20 -9.21
N ILE A 5 -47.78 3.40 -8.17
CA ILE A 5 -46.60 2.57 -8.06
C ILE A 5 -46.80 1.33 -8.96
N ILE A 6 -45.93 1.12 -9.96
CA ILE A 6 -46.04 -0.01 -10.89
C ILE A 6 -45.18 -1.22 -10.50
N TYR A 7 -44.20 -1.02 -9.62
CA TYR A 7 -43.33 -2.08 -9.10
C TYR A 7 -42.83 -1.71 -7.71
N SER A 8 -42.69 -2.68 -6.82
CA SER A 8 -42.11 -2.49 -5.49
C SER A 8 -41.38 -3.74 -5.03
N VAL A 9 -40.21 -3.54 -4.40
CA VAL A 9 -39.39 -4.64 -3.87
C VAL A 9 -38.60 -4.19 -2.65
N GLN A 10 -38.45 -5.08 -1.68
CA GLN A 10 -37.62 -4.86 -0.50
C GLN A 10 -36.15 -5.16 -0.81
N ARG A 11 -35.26 -4.25 -0.36
CA ARG A 11 -33.79 -4.39 -0.43
C ARG A 11 -33.18 -4.01 0.91
N PRO A 12 -31.89 -4.29 1.18
CA PRO A 12 -31.24 -3.91 2.44
C PRO A 12 -31.27 -2.41 2.75
N ALA A 13 -31.31 -1.54 1.74
CA ALA A 13 -31.39 -0.10 1.93
C ALA A 13 -32.80 0.42 2.22
N GLY A 14 -33.84 -0.42 2.06
CA GLY A 14 -35.23 -0.07 2.26
C GLY A 14 -36.14 -0.58 1.15
N THR A 15 -37.42 -0.14 1.16
CA THR A 15 -38.40 -0.47 0.14
C THR A 15 -38.19 0.38 -1.10
N PHE A 16 -37.80 -0.25 -2.21
CA PHE A 16 -37.73 0.40 -3.51
C PHE A 16 -39.08 0.31 -4.24
N SER A 17 -39.45 1.41 -4.92
CA SER A 17 -40.63 1.46 -5.76
C SER A 17 -40.38 2.19 -7.07
N LEU A 18 -41.03 1.77 -8.14
CA LEU A 18 -40.99 2.44 -9.44
C LEU A 18 -42.37 3.04 -9.74
N ARG A 19 -42.37 4.25 -10.26
CA ARG A 19 -43.53 4.92 -10.79
C ARG A 19 -43.24 5.61 -12.12
N PRO A 20 -44.23 5.77 -13.01
CA PRO A 20 -44.03 6.58 -14.21
C PRO A 20 -43.60 7.99 -13.86
N MET A 21 -42.67 8.54 -14.66
CA MET A 21 -42.24 9.93 -14.57
C MET A 21 -43.41 10.86 -14.93
N GLN A 22 -43.54 11.99 -14.22
CA GLN A 22 -44.52 13.03 -14.47
C GLN A 22 -43.85 14.32 -14.92
N ALA A 23 -44.56 15.19 -15.57
CA ALA A 23 -44.02 16.50 -16.00
C ALA A 23 -43.45 17.32 -14.84
N ALA A 24 -43.98 17.16 -13.63
CA ALA A 24 -43.49 17.80 -12.42
C ALA A 24 -42.08 17.31 -11.97
N ASP A 25 -41.63 16.14 -12.42
CA ASP A 25 -40.32 15.59 -12.07
C ASP A 25 -39.18 16.21 -12.91
N ALA A 26 -39.50 16.93 -14.00
CA ALA A 26 -38.50 17.44 -14.94
C ALA A 26 -37.43 18.35 -14.26
N ALA A 27 -37.83 19.18 -13.30
CA ALA A 27 -36.88 20.00 -12.55
C ALA A 27 -35.92 19.18 -11.67
N LEU A 28 -36.43 18.10 -11.06
CA LEU A 28 -35.62 17.17 -10.29
C LEU A 28 -34.61 16.46 -11.20
N ILE A 29 -35.08 15.94 -12.34
CA ILE A 29 -34.23 15.26 -13.30
C ILE A 29 -33.15 16.18 -13.87
N HIS A 30 -33.50 17.42 -14.21
CA HIS A 30 -32.52 18.41 -14.63
C HIS A 30 -31.41 18.57 -13.59
N SER A 31 -31.74 18.63 -12.30
CA SER A 31 -30.75 18.73 -11.22
C SER A 31 -29.79 17.53 -11.12
N TRP A 32 -30.12 16.38 -11.72
CA TRP A 32 -29.29 15.18 -11.76
C TRP A 32 -28.47 15.09 -13.05
N VAL A 33 -29.11 15.26 -14.22
CA VAL A 33 -28.47 15.01 -15.53
C VAL A 33 -27.42 16.05 -15.91
N THR A 34 -27.47 17.25 -15.32
CA THR A 34 -26.53 18.34 -15.60
C THR A 34 -25.25 18.30 -14.79
N ARG A 35 -25.11 17.36 -13.85
CA ARG A 35 -23.90 17.23 -13.02
C ARG A 35 -22.80 16.40 -13.68
N ASP A 36 -21.55 16.61 -13.30
CA ASP A 36 -20.37 15.93 -13.87
C ASP A 36 -20.41 14.41 -13.76
N TYR A 37 -20.98 13.85 -12.69
CA TYR A 37 -21.10 12.40 -12.54
C TYR A 37 -22.03 11.78 -13.59
N ALA A 38 -22.98 12.57 -14.14
CA ALA A 38 -23.92 12.17 -15.18
C ALA A 38 -23.40 12.40 -16.62
N ARG A 39 -22.10 12.66 -16.80
CA ARG A 39 -21.48 13.00 -18.10
C ARG A 39 -21.77 12.02 -19.24
N PHE A 40 -22.06 10.79 -18.91
CA PHE A 40 -22.42 9.76 -19.90
C PHE A 40 -23.91 9.72 -20.22
N TRP A 41 -24.72 10.60 -19.58
CA TRP A 41 -26.15 10.74 -19.89
C TRP A 41 -26.41 11.65 -21.10
N GLY A 42 -25.49 12.56 -21.39
CA GLY A 42 -25.53 13.39 -22.59
C GLY A 42 -26.32 14.70 -22.47
N MET A 43 -26.80 15.08 -21.26
CA MET A 43 -27.62 16.28 -21.03
C MET A 43 -26.93 17.32 -20.12
N GLN A 44 -25.61 17.32 -20.01
CA GLN A 44 -24.90 18.19 -19.07
C GLN A 44 -25.10 19.69 -19.32
N ASN A 45 -25.29 20.07 -20.57
CA ASN A 45 -25.42 21.48 -20.99
C ASN A 45 -26.88 21.90 -21.30
N ASP A 46 -27.84 21.01 -21.05
CA ASP A 46 -29.23 21.25 -21.35
C ASP A 46 -29.89 22.18 -20.33
N THR A 47 -30.73 23.10 -20.79
CA THR A 47 -31.51 23.98 -19.91
C THR A 47 -32.67 23.19 -19.27
N PRO A 48 -33.26 23.69 -18.16
CA PRO A 48 -34.45 23.08 -17.56
C PRO A 48 -35.59 22.87 -18.58
N GLU A 49 -35.79 23.81 -19.49
CA GLU A 49 -36.82 23.76 -20.54
C GLU A 49 -36.52 22.67 -21.58
N GLN A 50 -35.25 22.46 -21.95
CA GLN A 50 -34.83 21.44 -22.87
C GLN A 50 -35.02 20.03 -22.27
N VAL A 51 -34.59 19.81 -21.02
CA VAL A 51 -34.82 18.55 -20.30
C VAL A 51 -36.33 18.29 -20.12
N ALA A 52 -37.11 19.29 -19.75
CA ALA A 52 -38.56 19.16 -19.61
C ALA A 52 -39.23 18.85 -20.97
N ALA A 53 -38.83 19.50 -22.06
CA ALA A 53 -39.37 19.24 -23.39
C ALA A 53 -39.08 17.78 -23.85
N PHE A 54 -37.86 17.33 -23.63
CA PHE A 54 -37.45 15.95 -23.97
C PHE A 54 -38.31 14.90 -23.22
N TYR A 55 -38.35 14.97 -21.89
CA TYR A 55 -39.10 13.98 -21.11
C TYR A 55 -40.60 14.09 -21.26
N ASN A 56 -41.16 15.28 -21.38
CA ASN A 56 -42.59 15.47 -21.67
C ASN A 56 -42.97 14.88 -23.04
N GLY A 57 -42.11 15.01 -24.06
CA GLY A 57 -42.30 14.36 -25.36
C GLY A 57 -42.24 12.84 -25.25
N LEU A 58 -41.28 12.30 -24.52
CA LEU A 58 -41.09 10.87 -24.31
C LEU A 58 -42.30 10.22 -23.59
N ILE A 59 -42.75 10.77 -22.47
CA ILE A 59 -43.87 10.24 -21.69
C ILE A 59 -45.24 10.44 -22.36
N ALA A 60 -45.37 11.42 -23.25
CA ALA A 60 -46.58 11.63 -24.03
C ALA A 60 -46.83 10.52 -25.08
N THR A 61 -45.72 10.01 -25.64
CA THR A 61 -45.76 8.94 -26.62
C THR A 61 -45.66 7.55 -26.00
N HIS A 62 -44.88 7.41 -24.94
CA HIS A 62 -44.61 6.15 -24.23
C HIS A 62 -44.64 6.37 -22.72
N PRO A 63 -45.81 6.27 -22.04
CA PRO A 63 -45.98 6.64 -20.64
C PRO A 63 -45.08 5.88 -19.64
N HIS A 64 -44.57 4.71 -20.00
CA HIS A 64 -43.67 3.90 -19.16
C HIS A 64 -42.21 3.88 -19.65
N ALA A 65 -41.84 4.72 -20.62
CA ALA A 65 -40.47 4.79 -21.12
C ALA A 65 -39.51 5.47 -20.14
N ALA A 66 -40.01 6.35 -19.27
CA ALA A 66 -39.22 6.98 -18.20
C ALA A 66 -39.89 6.73 -16.85
N LEU A 67 -39.13 6.18 -15.90
CA LEU A 67 -39.59 5.80 -14.56
C LEU A 67 -38.75 6.49 -13.48
N ILE A 68 -39.39 6.93 -12.43
CA ILE A 68 -38.73 7.42 -11.21
C ILE A 68 -38.69 6.28 -10.20
N GLY A 69 -37.47 5.89 -9.81
CA GLY A 69 -37.24 4.95 -8.73
C GLY A 69 -37.11 5.67 -7.40
N CYS A 70 -37.85 5.25 -6.42
CA CYS A 70 -37.82 5.78 -5.06
C CYS A 70 -37.30 4.73 -4.07
N CYS A 71 -36.64 5.18 -3.01
CA CYS A 71 -36.33 4.36 -1.84
C CYS A 71 -36.97 5.02 -0.63
N GLU A 72 -37.79 4.27 0.13
CA GLU A 72 -38.63 4.79 1.22
C GLU A 72 -39.39 6.06 0.81
N GLY A 73 -39.95 6.05 -0.42
CA GLY A 73 -40.71 7.17 -0.98
C GLY A 73 -39.88 8.36 -1.51
N THR A 74 -38.60 8.38 -1.29
CA THR A 74 -37.69 9.43 -1.80
C THR A 74 -37.16 9.06 -3.18
N PRO A 75 -37.26 9.93 -4.22
CA PRO A 75 -36.68 9.69 -5.54
C PRO A 75 -35.16 9.54 -5.47
N VAL A 76 -34.62 8.41 -5.99
CA VAL A 76 -33.20 8.07 -5.89
C VAL A 76 -32.57 7.61 -7.21
N PHE A 77 -33.37 7.38 -8.26
CA PHE A 77 -32.85 7.13 -9.60
C PHE A 77 -33.88 7.36 -10.69
N LEU A 78 -33.38 7.60 -11.89
CA LEU A 78 -34.13 7.63 -13.13
C LEU A 78 -33.81 6.35 -13.91
N MET A 79 -34.82 5.74 -14.49
CA MET A 79 -34.69 4.61 -15.40
C MET A 79 -35.43 4.92 -16.69
N GLU A 80 -34.77 4.74 -17.83
CA GLU A 80 -35.40 4.69 -19.14
C GLU A 80 -35.44 3.25 -19.63
N CYS A 81 -36.55 2.84 -20.22
CA CYS A 81 -36.72 1.50 -20.79
C CYS A 81 -37.48 1.58 -22.12
N TYR A 82 -37.00 0.83 -23.11
CA TYR A 82 -37.51 0.90 -24.48
C TYR A 82 -37.36 -0.45 -25.17
N ARG A 83 -38.16 -0.66 -26.23
CA ARG A 83 -37.94 -1.79 -27.14
C ARG A 83 -36.74 -1.49 -28.03
N ALA A 84 -35.77 -2.38 -28.04
CA ALA A 84 -34.54 -2.18 -28.82
C ALA A 84 -34.82 -2.06 -30.34
N SER A 85 -35.85 -2.71 -30.84
CA SER A 85 -36.26 -2.63 -32.26
C SER A 85 -36.85 -1.27 -32.66
N GLU A 86 -37.31 -0.46 -31.70
CA GLU A 86 -37.89 0.87 -31.88
C GLU A 86 -36.91 2.01 -31.60
N ASP A 87 -35.69 1.65 -31.09
CA ASP A 87 -34.62 2.56 -30.73
C ASP A 87 -33.47 2.56 -31.72
N GLU A 88 -32.56 3.54 -31.63
CA GLU A 88 -31.36 3.67 -32.45
C GLU A 88 -30.49 2.39 -32.42
N ILE A 89 -30.38 1.76 -31.23
CA ILE A 89 -29.56 0.55 -31.05
C ILE A 89 -29.98 -0.61 -31.93
N GLY A 90 -31.30 -0.71 -32.21
CA GLY A 90 -31.84 -1.78 -33.11
C GLY A 90 -31.36 -1.72 -34.55
N ARG A 91 -30.67 -0.63 -34.97
CA ARG A 91 -30.04 -0.52 -36.29
C ARG A 91 -28.68 -1.18 -36.38
N PHE A 92 -28.07 -1.48 -35.24
CA PHE A 92 -26.69 -1.98 -35.16
C PHE A 92 -26.60 -3.50 -34.95
N TYR A 93 -27.74 -4.18 -34.70
CA TYR A 93 -27.80 -5.62 -34.59
C TYR A 93 -29.21 -6.11 -34.93
N PRO A 94 -29.40 -7.42 -35.23
CA PRO A 94 -30.72 -8.00 -35.49
C PRO A 94 -31.54 -8.04 -34.18
N ALA A 95 -32.28 -6.97 -33.88
CA ALA A 95 -33.07 -6.89 -32.66
C ALA A 95 -34.28 -7.84 -32.70
N ALA A 96 -34.42 -8.66 -31.65
CA ALA A 96 -35.59 -9.53 -31.49
C ALA A 96 -36.77 -8.71 -30.88
N PRO A 97 -38.05 -9.17 -31.09
CA PRO A 97 -39.21 -8.46 -30.58
C PRO A 97 -39.29 -8.36 -29.06
N ASP A 98 -38.57 -9.23 -28.34
CA ASP A 98 -38.46 -9.32 -26.87
C ASP A 98 -37.16 -8.72 -26.32
N ASP A 99 -36.39 -8.02 -27.16
CA ASP A 99 -35.21 -7.23 -26.74
C ASP A 99 -35.66 -5.88 -26.17
N TYR A 100 -35.28 -5.61 -24.92
CA TYR A 100 -35.55 -4.36 -24.25
C TYR A 100 -34.25 -3.68 -23.81
N GLY A 101 -34.11 -2.39 -24.10
CA GLY A 101 -33.02 -1.55 -23.66
C GLY A 101 -33.34 -0.87 -22.32
N MET A 102 -32.29 -0.50 -21.58
CA MET A 102 -32.41 0.35 -20.41
C MET A 102 -31.24 1.33 -20.25
N HIS A 103 -31.58 2.52 -19.72
CA HIS A 103 -30.61 3.47 -19.17
C HIS A 103 -30.93 3.72 -17.70
N ILE A 104 -29.92 3.88 -16.85
CA ILE A 104 -30.09 4.13 -15.42
C ILE A 104 -29.19 5.29 -14.99
N LEU A 105 -29.75 6.27 -14.30
CA LEU A 105 -29.02 7.34 -13.63
C LEU A 105 -29.42 7.37 -12.15
N ILE A 106 -28.45 7.20 -11.26
CA ILE A 106 -28.65 7.26 -9.82
C ILE A 106 -28.53 8.71 -9.36
N ALA A 107 -29.46 9.18 -8.52
CA ALA A 107 -29.42 10.51 -7.92
C ALA A 107 -28.14 10.73 -7.10
N PRO A 108 -27.65 11.97 -6.98
CA PRO A 108 -26.54 12.28 -6.10
C PRO A 108 -26.95 11.99 -4.64
N ALA A 109 -26.17 11.17 -3.94
CA ALA A 109 -26.43 10.79 -2.56
C ALA A 109 -25.73 11.75 -1.59
N SER A 110 -26.45 12.26 -0.60
CA SER A 110 -25.88 13.03 0.51
C SER A 110 -25.12 12.13 1.49
N THR A 111 -25.49 10.85 1.58
CA THR A 111 -24.83 9.86 2.41
C THR A 111 -24.69 8.55 1.61
N PRO A 112 -23.46 8.05 1.38
CA PRO A 112 -23.24 6.80 0.66
C PRO A 112 -23.82 5.59 1.41
N ILE A 113 -24.66 4.81 0.75
CA ILE A 113 -25.17 3.53 1.25
C ILE A 113 -24.37 2.40 0.57
N ARG A 114 -23.87 1.47 1.37
CA ARG A 114 -23.11 0.31 0.87
C ARG A 114 -23.90 -0.45 -0.20
N GLN A 115 -23.29 -0.65 -1.36
CA GLN A 115 -23.86 -1.35 -2.50
C GLN A 115 -25.18 -0.76 -3.05
N PHE A 116 -25.45 0.53 -2.79
CA PHE A 116 -26.71 1.16 -3.25
C PHE A 116 -26.87 1.08 -4.77
N SER A 117 -25.80 1.34 -5.54
CA SER A 117 -25.85 1.25 -7.01
C SER A 117 -26.19 -0.16 -7.49
N TRP A 118 -25.72 -1.20 -6.80
CA TRP A 118 -26.09 -2.58 -7.10
C TRP A 118 -27.55 -2.86 -6.79
N GLN A 119 -28.06 -2.38 -5.65
CA GLN A 119 -29.46 -2.53 -5.29
C GLN A 119 -30.37 -1.83 -6.31
N VAL A 120 -30.06 -0.60 -6.71
CA VAL A 120 -30.78 0.12 -7.78
C VAL A 120 -30.75 -0.66 -9.10
N PHE A 121 -29.56 -1.16 -9.48
CA PHE A 121 -29.39 -1.90 -10.73
C PHE A 121 -30.23 -3.19 -10.74
N THR A 122 -30.24 -3.94 -9.64
CA THR A 122 -31.07 -5.15 -9.52
C THR A 122 -32.56 -4.83 -9.48
N VAL A 123 -32.99 -3.71 -8.90
CA VAL A 123 -34.41 -3.27 -8.96
C VAL A 123 -34.84 -3.03 -10.40
N ALA A 124 -34.00 -2.40 -11.23
CA ALA A 124 -34.30 -2.16 -12.63
C ALA A 124 -34.35 -3.46 -13.45
N MET A 125 -33.40 -4.36 -13.24
CA MET A 125 -33.36 -5.66 -13.92
C MET A 125 -34.55 -6.55 -13.53
N ASP A 126 -34.87 -6.59 -12.22
CA ASP A 126 -36.03 -7.36 -11.71
C ASP A 126 -37.34 -6.84 -12.29
N TYR A 127 -37.47 -5.49 -12.38
CA TYR A 127 -38.65 -4.90 -13.02
C TYR A 127 -38.75 -5.31 -14.48
N LEU A 128 -37.69 -5.19 -15.29
CA LEU A 128 -37.70 -5.56 -16.70
C LEU A 128 -38.04 -7.05 -16.86
N PHE A 129 -37.37 -7.92 -16.12
CA PHE A 129 -37.65 -9.34 -16.20
C PHE A 129 -38.97 -9.77 -15.52
N SER A 130 -39.65 -8.89 -14.76
CA SER A 130 -41.00 -9.14 -14.31
C SER A 130 -42.07 -8.99 -15.44
N LEU A 131 -41.69 -8.30 -16.53
CA LEU A 131 -42.55 -8.08 -17.67
C LEU A 131 -42.50 -9.33 -18.59
N PRO A 132 -43.66 -9.96 -18.90
CA PRO A 132 -43.71 -11.21 -19.68
C PRO A 132 -43.12 -11.07 -21.09
N GLN A 133 -43.16 -9.87 -21.65
CA GLN A 133 -42.66 -9.56 -23.02
C GLN A 133 -41.15 -9.36 -23.11
N VAL A 134 -40.43 -9.32 -21.98
CA VAL A 134 -38.98 -9.12 -21.96
C VAL A 134 -38.25 -10.47 -21.91
N GLY A 135 -37.64 -10.85 -23.00
CA GLY A 135 -36.81 -12.05 -23.10
C GLY A 135 -35.34 -11.75 -22.80
N ARG A 136 -34.86 -10.61 -23.29
CA ARG A 136 -33.46 -10.21 -23.19
C ARG A 136 -33.33 -8.70 -22.92
N VAL A 137 -32.40 -8.34 -22.03
CA VAL A 137 -32.02 -6.94 -21.79
C VAL A 137 -30.79 -6.59 -22.58
N VAL A 138 -30.81 -5.43 -23.27
CA VAL A 138 -29.77 -4.91 -24.15
C VAL A 138 -29.26 -3.58 -23.58
N VAL A 139 -27.94 -3.40 -23.56
CA VAL A 139 -27.32 -2.14 -23.15
C VAL A 139 -26.18 -1.75 -24.06
N GLU A 140 -25.94 -0.42 -24.19
CA GLU A 140 -24.86 0.14 -25.03
C GLU A 140 -24.06 1.22 -24.24
N PRO A 141 -23.42 0.83 -23.12
CA PRO A 141 -22.64 1.75 -22.31
C PRO A 141 -21.43 2.29 -23.06
N ASP A 142 -21.12 3.60 -22.86
CA ASP A 142 -19.89 4.21 -23.35
C ASP A 142 -18.66 3.41 -22.89
N VAL A 143 -17.71 3.15 -23.80
CA VAL A 143 -16.49 2.36 -23.53
C VAL A 143 -15.68 2.90 -22.34
N ARG A 144 -15.79 4.19 -22.03
CA ARG A 144 -15.10 4.88 -20.93
C ARG A 144 -15.82 4.75 -19.58
N ASN A 145 -17.06 4.25 -19.54
CA ASN A 145 -17.87 4.16 -18.33
C ASN A 145 -17.60 2.86 -17.55
N GLU A 146 -16.43 2.75 -16.93
CA GLU A 146 -16.03 1.56 -16.18
C GLU A 146 -17.00 1.16 -15.04
N LYS A 147 -17.71 2.16 -14.46
CA LYS A 147 -18.63 1.88 -13.35
C LYS A 147 -19.82 1.03 -13.78
N ILE A 148 -20.42 1.38 -14.94
CA ILE A 148 -21.54 0.62 -15.47
C ILE A 148 -21.08 -0.74 -16.02
N HIS A 149 -19.87 -0.82 -16.62
CA HIS A 149 -19.32 -2.08 -17.09
C HIS A 149 -19.18 -3.12 -15.96
N ARG A 150 -18.79 -2.68 -14.75
CA ARG A 150 -18.73 -3.55 -13.57
C ARG A 150 -20.10 -4.04 -13.12
N LEU A 151 -21.11 -3.17 -13.12
CA LEU A 151 -22.49 -3.54 -12.77
C LEU A 151 -23.08 -4.51 -13.80
N ASN A 152 -22.90 -4.23 -15.08
CA ASN A 152 -23.37 -5.10 -16.16
C ASN A 152 -22.75 -6.51 -16.06
N LYS A 153 -21.40 -6.59 -15.91
CA LYS A 153 -20.71 -7.89 -15.77
C LYS A 153 -21.19 -8.67 -14.56
N ARG A 154 -21.40 -7.98 -13.43
CA ARG A 154 -21.93 -8.57 -12.19
C ARG A 154 -23.36 -9.09 -12.36
N ALA A 155 -24.17 -8.47 -13.22
CA ALA A 155 -25.53 -8.87 -13.52
C ALA A 155 -25.67 -9.93 -14.64
N GLY A 156 -24.55 -10.43 -15.18
CA GLY A 156 -24.56 -11.48 -16.19
C GLY A 156 -24.64 -10.98 -17.64
N PHE A 157 -24.32 -9.71 -17.90
CA PHE A 157 -24.25 -9.21 -19.29
C PHE A 157 -23.05 -9.75 -20.05
N HIS A 158 -23.31 -10.28 -21.23
CA HIS A 158 -22.31 -10.75 -22.21
C HIS A 158 -22.00 -9.66 -23.23
N TYR A 159 -20.78 -9.15 -23.20
CA TYR A 159 -20.26 -8.12 -24.09
C TYR A 159 -19.93 -8.72 -25.47
N GLN A 160 -20.39 -8.10 -26.55
CA GLN A 160 -20.22 -8.58 -27.92
C GLN A 160 -19.08 -7.85 -28.64
N HIS A 161 -19.33 -6.65 -29.13
CA HIS A 161 -18.39 -5.81 -29.84
C HIS A 161 -18.70 -4.34 -29.59
N THR A 162 -17.80 -3.47 -30.01
CA THR A 162 -18.00 -2.02 -29.92
C THR A 162 -18.79 -1.49 -31.11
N LEU A 163 -19.62 -0.50 -30.85
CA LEU A 163 -20.42 0.23 -31.81
C LEU A 163 -20.01 1.69 -31.83
N ASP A 164 -19.99 2.29 -33.04
CA ASP A 164 -19.90 3.75 -33.19
C ASP A 164 -21.31 4.31 -33.42
N LEU A 165 -21.85 5.00 -32.43
CA LEU A 165 -23.17 5.64 -32.48
C LEU A 165 -23.09 7.08 -32.96
N GLY A 166 -21.92 7.55 -33.45
CA GLY A 166 -21.69 8.91 -33.91
C GLY A 166 -21.47 9.93 -32.81
N HIS A 167 -22.19 9.83 -31.69
CA HIS A 167 -22.03 10.68 -30.50
C HIS A 167 -21.22 10.01 -29.39
N LYS A 168 -21.11 8.68 -29.40
CA LYS A 168 -20.29 7.88 -28.49
C LYS A 168 -19.82 6.59 -29.13
N THR A 169 -18.68 6.06 -28.69
CA THR A 169 -18.31 4.65 -28.91
C THR A 169 -18.82 3.82 -27.73
N ALA A 170 -19.63 2.81 -27.96
CA ALA A 170 -20.28 2.02 -26.95
C ALA A 170 -20.01 0.53 -27.10
N TRP A 171 -20.11 -0.24 -26.04
CA TRP A 171 -20.14 -1.69 -26.05
C TRP A 171 -21.56 -2.19 -26.22
N LEU A 172 -21.84 -3.04 -27.19
CA LEU A 172 -23.09 -3.80 -27.24
C LEU A 172 -22.99 -4.97 -26.25
N ALA A 173 -23.95 -5.09 -25.32
CA ALA A 173 -24.00 -6.19 -24.38
C ALA A 173 -25.43 -6.69 -24.15
N PHE A 174 -25.57 -7.99 -23.94
CA PHE A 174 -26.83 -8.68 -23.75
C PHE A 174 -26.86 -9.42 -22.43
N CYS A 175 -28.05 -9.49 -21.81
CA CYS A 175 -28.32 -10.31 -20.64
C CYS A 175 -29.66 -11.04 -20.85
N GLN A 176 -29.63 -12.37 -20.86
CA GLN A 176 -30.85 -13.18 -20.86
C GLN A 176 -31.36 -13.36 -19.44
N ARG A 177 -32.61 -13.78 -19.29
CA ARG A 177 -33.23 -13.99 -17.97
C ARG A 177 -32.44 -15.02 -17.16
N GLU A 178 -32.01 -16.10 -17.79
CA GLU A 178 -31.25 -17.18 -17.18
C GLU A 178 -29.87 -16.69 -16.72
N ASP A 179 -29.17 -15.89 -17.53
CA ASP A 179 -27.86 -15.30 -17.20
C ASP A 179 -27.98 -14.40 -15.95
N TYR A 180 -29.04 -13.59 -15.90
CA TYR A 180 -29.29 -12.72 -14.75
C TYR A 180 -29.60 -13.52 -13.47
N GLN A 181 -30.44 -14.55 -13.57
CA GLN A 181 -30.78 -15.42 -12.45
C GLN A 181 -29.53 -16.14 -11.93
N GLN A 182 -28.71 -16.70 -12.82
CA GLN A 182 -27.45 -17.34 -12.46
C GLN A 182 -26.47 -16.35 -11.80
N ALA A 183 -26.39 -15.13 -12.33
CA ALA A 183 -25.54 -14.08 -11.76
C ALA A 183 -26.02 -13.68 -10.36
N LEU A 184 -27.32 -13.58 -10.12
CA LEU A 184 -27.89 -13.32 -8.78
C LEU A 184 -27.61 -14.45 -7.82
N GLU A 185 -27.75 -15.71 -8.24
CA GLU A 185 -27.42 -16.88 -7.40
C GLU A 185 -25.95 -16.89 -7.01
N GLN A 186 -25.06 -16.62 -7.96
CA GLN A 186 -23.61 -16.46 -7.68
C GLN A 186 -23.33 -15.27 -6.77
N ASP A 187 -24.02 -14.16 -6.94
CA ASP A 187 -23.87 -12.96 -6.11
C ASP A 187 -24.35 -13.24 -4.66
N ILE A 188 -25.48 -13.94 -4.49
CA ILE A 188 -25.98 -14.40 -3.19
C ILE A 188 -25.01 -15.39 -2.54
N LEU A 189 -24.46 -16.33 -3.30
CA LEU A 189 -23.45 -17.27 -2.84
C LEU A 189 -22.17 -16.53 -2.42
N THR A 190 -21.74 -15.57 -3.20
CA THR A 190 -20.53 -14.75 -2.92
C THR A 190 -20.76 -13.82 -1.72
N MET A 191 -21.98 -13.29 -1.54
CA MET A 191 -22.34 -12.45 -0.40
C MET A 191 -22.55 -13.24 0.90
N ASN A 192 -23.06 -14.48 0.79
CA ASN A 192 -23.36 -15.33 1.94
C ASN A 192 -22.21 -16.28 2.29
N THR A 193 -21.19 -16.43 1.43
CA THR A 193 -19.98 -17.17 1.76
C THR A 193 -19.02 -16.21 2.49
N PRO A 194 -18.82 -16.36 3.79
CA PRO A 194 -17.82 -15.56 4.49
C PRO A 194 -16.47 -15.74 3.80
N SER A 195 -15.68 -14.65 3.68
CA SER A 195 -14.30 -14.76 3.18
C SER A 195 -13.61 -15.94 3.86
N ALA A 196 -12.81 -16.69 3.10
CA ALA A 196 -12.02 -17.79 3.63
C ALA A 196 -11.20 -17.37 4.86
N LEU A 197 -10.76 -16.13 4.90
CA LEU A 197 -10.06 -15.56 6.05
C LEU A 197 -10.97 -15.48 7.30
N LEU A 198 -12.24 -15.07 7.14
CA LEU A 198 -13.17 -14.92 8.26
C LEU A 198 -13.64 -16.26 8.84
N THR A 199 -13.58 -17.33 8.07
CA THR A 199 -13.94 -18.70 8.52
C THR A 199 -12.73 -19.53 8.91
N GLY A 200 -11.52 -19.06 8.63
CA GLY A 200 -10.29 -19.84 8.78
C GLY A 200 -10.13 -20.95 7.72
N SER A 201 -11.02 -21.04 6.73
CA SER A 201 -10.95 -22.12 5.72
C SER A 201 -9.75 -22.01 4.76
N HIS A 202 -9.05 -20.89 4.75
CA HIS A 202 -7.76 -20.72 4.06
C HIS A 202 -6.61 -21.44 4.77
N LEU A 203 -6.74 -21.70 6.08
CA LEU A 203 -5.71 -22.39 6.89
C LEU A 203 -5.73 -23.89 6.61
N THR A 204 -5.42 -24.27 5.37
CA THR A 204 -5.32 -25.68 4.96
C THR A 204 -4.02 -26.29 5.45
N GLY A 205 -4.01 -27.63 5.66
CA GLY A 205 -2.83 -28.34 6.15
C GLY A 205 -1.60 -28.15 5.25
N ASP A 206 -1.78 -28.15 3.93
CA ASP A 206 -0.68 -28.01 2.97
C ASP A 206 -0.09 -26.60 2.96
N HIS A 207 -0.92 -25.55 2.88
CA HIS A 207 -0.45 -24.16 2.94
C HIS A 207 0.19 -23.85 4.30
N TRP A 208 -0.38 -24.40 5.38
CA TRP A 208 0.16 -24.24 6.73
C TRP A 208 1.55 -24.88 6.84
N ALA A 209 1.72 -26.10 6.33
CA ALA A 209 3.02 -26.80 6.33
C ALA A 209 4.06 -26.04 5.49
N GLN A 210 3.66 -25.49 4.33
CA GLN A 210 4.53 -24.66 3.50
C GLN A 210 4.95 -23.37 4.21
N ALA A 211 4.01 -22.63 4.81
CA ALA A 211 4.29 -21.40 5.56
C ALA A 211 5.23 -21.65 6.73
N ASN A 212 5.01 -22.73 7.52
CA ASN A 212 5.89 -23.12 8.61
C ASN A 212 7.30 -23.45 8.14
N ARG A 213 7.44 -24.23 7.06
CA ARG A 213 8.74 -24.57 6.47
C ARG A 213 9.53 -23.31 6.07
N MET A 214 8.87 -22.37 5.39
CA MET A 214 9.51 -21.14 4.94
C MET A 214 9.91 -20.25 6.12
N LEU A 215 9.06 -20.11 7.14
CA LEU A 215 9.35 -19.30 8.32
C LEU A 215 10.46 -19.91 9.17
N ILE A 216 10.50 -21.25 9.39
CA ILE A 216 11.58 -21.91 10.12
C ILE A 216 12.90 -21.80 9.36
N ARG A 217 12.90 -21.99 8.02
CA ARG A 217 14.07 -21.75 7.19
C ARG A 217 14.64 -20.35 7.44
N LYS A 218 13.77 -19.31 7.39
CA LYS A 218 14.15 -17.92 7.64
C LYS A 218 14.64 -17.73 9.08
N ALA A 219 13.95 -18.29 10.07
CA ALA A 219 14.34 -18.19 11.47
C ALA A 219 15.74 -18.79 11.72
N ILE A 220 16.03 -19.96 11.17
CA ILE A 220 17.36 -20.57 11.29
C ILE A 220 18.41 -19.71 10.60
N SER A 221 18.13 -19.22 9.37
CA SER A 221 19.06 -18.37 8.61
C SER A 221 19.40 -17.09 9.37
N GLU A 222 18.40 -16.31 9.78
CA GLU A 222 18.62 -15.00 10.39
C GLU A 222 19.12 -15.11 11.84
N PHE A 223 18.62 -16.06 12.63
CA PHE A 223 19.12 -16.27 13.98
C PHE A 223 20.56 -16.82 14.01
N ALA A 224 20.93 -17.67 13.05
CA ALA A 224 22.31 -18.13 12.90
C ALA A 224 23.23 -16.98 12.41
N HIS A 225 22.74 -16.15 11.49
CA HIS A 225 23.46 -14.95 11.06
C HIS A 225 23.76 -14.03 12.25
N GLU A 226 22.79 -13.79 13.15
CA GLU A 226 22.97 -12.96 14.36
C GLU A 226 23.63 -13.74 15.54
N LYS A 227 24.10 -14.96 15.34
CA LYS A 227 24.71 -15.82 16.41
C LYS A 227 23.76 -16.07 17.60
N LEU A 228 22.46 -16.09 17.35
CA LEU A 228 21.46 -16.50 18.34
C LEU A 228 21.33 -18.04 18.42
N VAL A 229 21.51 -18.71 17.29
CA VAL A 229 21.61 -20.16 17.21
C VAL A 229 22.88 -20.57 16.45
N THR A 230 23.38 -21.78 16.68
CA THR A 230 24.63 -22.26 16.05
C THR A 230 24.42 -23.66 15.48
N PRO A 231 24.04 -23.78 14.19
CA PRO A 231 23.98 -25.08 13.51
C PRO A 231 25.38 -25.72 13.42
N ALA A 232 25.47 -27.01 13.70
CA ALA A 232 26.69 -27.81 13.57
C ALA A 232 26.78 -28.38 12.15
N GLU A 233 27.95 -28.26 11.52
CA GLU A 233 28.21 -28.83 10.20
C GLU A 233 28.51 -30.32 10.29
N ASN A 234 27.84 -31.12 9.44
CA ASN A 234 28.03 -32.59 9.37
C ASN A 234 28.79 -33.01 8.11
N GLY A 235 29.33 -32.06 7.34
CA GLY A 235 29.99 -32.29 6.06
C GLY A 235 29.04 -32.18 4.86
N ASP A 236 29.61 -31.92 3.68
CA ASP A 236 28.90 -31.81 2.38
C ASP A 236 27.74 -30.79 2.34
N GLY A 237 27.86 -29.69 3.09
CA GLY A 237 26.82 -28.67 3.18
C GLY A 237 25.58 -29.09 3.97
N CYS A 238 25.66 -30.16 4.74
CA CYS A 238 24.63 -30.62 5.66
C CYS A 238 24.86 -30.07 7.06
N TYR A 239 23.79 -29.59 7.69
CA TYR A 239 23.84 -28.99 9.03
C TYR A 239 22.77 -29.56 9.94
N THR A 240 23.07 -29.57 11.24
CA THR A 240 22.12 -29.92 12.29
C THR A 240 22.05 -28.82 13.33
N LEU A 241 20.84 -28.43 13.68
CA LEU A 241 20.54 -27.54 14.80
C LEU A 241 19.82 -28.37 15.89
N ALA A 242 20.50 -28.61 17.00
CA ALA A 242 19.94 -29.36 18.13
C ALA A 242 19.00 -28.48 18.97
N VAL A 243 17.88 -29.05 19.40
CA VAL A 243 16.97 -28.41 20.33
C VAL A 243 17.57 -28.35 21.73
N PRO A 244 17.67 -27.21 22.40
CA PRO A 244 18.26 -27.11 23.72
C PRO A 244 17.53 -27.98 24.75
N GLY A 245 18.27 -28.87 25.42
CA GLY A 245 17.72 -29.75 26.48
C GLY A 245 16.77 -30.86 26.00
N GLY A 246 16.64 -31.08 24.68
CA GLY A 246 15.82 -32.09 24.05
C GLY A 246 16.65 -33.03 23.16
N GLU A 247 16.00 -34.08 22.61
CA GLU A 247 16.59 -35.01 21.66
C GLU A 247 16.25 -34.68 20.20
N ALA A 248 15.36 -33.71 19.99
CA ALA A 248 14.95 -33.30 18.66
C ALA A 248 16.03 -32.46 17.95
N THR A 249 16.11 -32.60 16.65
CA THR A 249 17.06 -31.87 15.79
C THR A 249 16.37 -31.37 14.53
N TYR A 250 16.80 -30.18 14.06
CA TYR A 250 16.51 -29.69 12.73
C TYR A 250 17.70 -29.97 11.82
N GLN A 251 17.46 -30.64 10.71
CA GLN A 251 18.48 -31.01 9.72
C GLN A 251 18.16 -30.32 8.40
N PHE A 252 19.18 -29.79 7.74
CA PHE A 252 19.02 -29.08 6.48
C PHE A 252 20.35 -29.02 5.72
N ARG A 253 20.24 -28.71 4.42
CA ARG A 253 21.37 -28.33 3.58
C ARG A 253 21.43 -26.81 3.44
N ALA A 254 22.65 -26.26 3.47
CA ALA A 254 22.88 -24.84 3.28
C ALA A 254 24.24 -24.61 2.63
N GLU A 255 24.30 -23.52 1.86
CA GLU A 255 25.54 -22.89 1.42
C GLU A 255 25.81 -21.65 2.26
N ARG A 256 27.06 -21.47 2.69
CA ARG A 256 27.48 -20.27 3.42
C ARG A 256 28.00 -19.26 2.41
N LEU A 257 27.25 -18.16 2.20
CA LEU A 257 27.57 -17.10 1.28
C LEU A 257 28.24 -15.92 2.01
N ALA A 258 28.65 -14.90 1.25
CA ALA A 258 29.23 -13.68 1.79
C ALA A 258 28.35 -13.05 2.89
N LEU A 259 28.98 -12.32 3.82
CA LEU A 259 28.32 -11.72 4.98
C LEU A 259 27.64 -12.75 5.91
N ASP A 260 28.23 -13.93 6.00
CA ASP A 260 27.71 -15.00 6.89
C ASP A 260 26.25 -15.38 6.56
N HIS A 261 25.84 -15.21 5.30
CA HIS A 261 24.49 -15.56 4.84
C HIS A 261 24.29 -17.07 4.78
N TRP A 262 23.24 -17.54 5.43
CA TRP A 262 22.82 -18.93 5.41
C TRP A 262 21.81 -19.17 4.29
N ASN A 263 22.28 -19.59 3.14
CA ASN A 263 21.42 -19.95 2.02
C ASN A 263 20.91 -21.38 2.19
N ILE A 264 19.78 -21.52 2.89
CA ILE A 264 19.21 -22.81 3.28
C ILE A 264 18.26 -23.31 2.18
N ASP A 265 18.48 -24.55 1.70
CA ASP A 265 17.52 -25.27 0.85
C ASP A 265 16.28 -25.65 1.68
N ALA A 266 15.16 -24.95 1.43
CA ALA A 266 13.90 -25.17 2.14
C ALA A 266 13.36 -26.60 1.97
N ALA A 267 13.60 -27.25 0.83
CA ALA A 267 13.11 -28.60 0.58
C ALA A 267 13.84 -29.65 1.45
N SER A 268 15.10 -29.37 1.78
CA SER A 268 15.94 -30.28 2.62
C SER A 268 15.62 -30.18 4.11
N LEU A 269 14.91 -29.12 4.56
CA LEU A 269 14.65 -28.88 5.98
C LEU A 269 13.70 -29.92 6.58
N GLN A 270 14.18 -30.61 7.61
CA GLN A 270 13.44 -31.64 8.34
C GLN A 270 13.65 -31.48 9.83
N LYS A 271 12.65 -31.90 10.62
CA LYS A 271 12.77 -32.05 12.07
C LYS A 271 12.65 -33.53 12.41
N GLN A 272 13.49 -34.04 13.30
CA GLN A 272 13.43 -35.42 13.76
C GLN A 272 13.79 -35.55 15.25
N GLU A 273 13.31 -36.61 15.87
CA GLU A 273 13.66 -37.03 17.21
C GLU A 273 13.89 -38.54 17.20
N ASN A 274 15.05 -39.01 17.68
CA ASN A 274 15.43 -40.43 17.70
C ASN A 274 15.26 -41.14 16.34
N GLY A 275 15.54 -40.42 15.23
CA GLY A 275 15.38 -40.93 13.86
C GLY A 275 13.94 -40.92 13.32
N HIS A 276 12.96 -40.49 14.10
CA HIS A 276 11.57 -40.35 13.67
C HIS A 276 11.30 -38.94 13.20
N PRO A 277 10.69 -38.73 12.00
CA PRO A 277 10.36 -37.42 11.48
C PRO A 277 9.25 -36.77 12.32
N LEU A 278 9.39 -35.46 12.59
CA LEU A 278 8.43 -34.61 13.25
C LEU A 278 7.93 -33.53 12.30
N THR A 279 6.73 -33.01 12.56
CA THR A 279 6.16 -31.92 11.83
C THR A 279 6.95 -30.62 12.09
N LEU A 280 7.18 -29.83 11.04
CA LEU A 280 7.72 -28.49 11.15
C LEU A 280 6.63 -27.54 11.67
N ASP A 281 6.89 -26.90 12.80
CA ASP A 281 6.00 -25.94 13.46
C ASP A 281 6.84 -24.77 13.99
N ALA A 282 6.58 -23.56 13.43
CA ALA A 282 7.36 -22.38 13.76
C ALA A 282 7.05 -21.85 15.17
N LEU A 283 5.85 -22.04 15.69
CA LEU A 283 5.54 -21.70 17.07
C LEU A 283 6.28 -22.62 18.04
N GLN A 284 6.31 -23.92 17.75
CA GLN A 284 7.08 -24.87 18.51
C GLN A 284 8.59 -24.58 18.45
N PHE A 285 9.10 -24.13 17.28
CA PHE A 285 10.48 -23.67 17.14
C PHE A 285 10.80 -22.52 18.12
N ILE A 286 9.92 -21.52 18.21
CA ILE A 286 10.10 -20.42 19.17
C ILE A 286 10.06 -20.94 20.61
N VAL A 287 9.15 -21.85 20.96
CA VAL A 287 9.07 -22.46 22.29
C VAL A 287 10.38 -23.18 22.64
N GLU A 288 10.95 -23.93 21.70
CA GLU A 288 12.19 -24.69 21.89
C GLU A 288 13.44 -23.83 22.05
N PHE A 289 13.49 -22.69 21.34
CA PHE A 289 14.69 -21.86 21.29
C PHE A 289 14.57 -20.53 22.06
N ASN A 290 13.42 -20.19 22.66
CA ASN A 290 13.18 -18.86 23.26
C ASN A 290 14.26 -18.42 24.28
N GLN A 291 14.75 -19.33 25.10
CA GLN A 291 15.79 -19.03 26.09
C GLN A 291 17.14 -18.76 25.42
N GLN A 292 17.51 -19.58 24.42
CA GLN A 292 18.75 -19.42 23.66
C GLN A 292 18.73 -18.14 22.81
N ILE A 293 17.60 -17.84 22.20
CA ILE A 293 17.38 -16.58 21.43
C ILE A 293 17.37 -15.39 22.37
N GLY A 294 17.04 -15.58 23.65
CA GLY A 294 17.04 -14.53 24.66
C GLY A 294 15.79 -13.66 24.64
N ILE A 295 14.61 -14.24 24.30
CA ILE A 295 13.34 -13.50 24.30
C ILE A 295 12.94 -13.24 25.76
N PRO A 296 12.78 -11.98 26.19
CA PRO A 296 12.29 -11.67 27.54
C PRO A 296 10.91 -12.29 27.77
N GLN A 297 10.71 -12.91 28.95
CA GLN A 297 9.44 -13.59 29.28
C GLN A 297 8.22 -12.66 29.12
N ALA A 298 8.38 -11.37 29.40
CA ALA A 298 7.30 -10.36 29.23
C ALA A 298 6.93 -10.10 27.78
N LEU A 299 7.82 -10.38 26.82
CA LEU A 299 7.61 -10.15 25.38
C LEU A 299 7.28 -11.42 24.61
N LEU A 300 7.49 -12.61 25.21
CA LEU A 300 7.36 -13.89 24.53
C LEU A 300 5.96 -14.10 23.94
N ALA A 301 4.91 -13.78 24.69
CA ALA A 301 3.52 -13.91 24.21
C ALA A 301 3.24 -13.02 22.99
N THR A 302 3.69 -11.76 23.02
CA THR A 302 3.53 -10.82 21.90
C THR A 302 4.32 -11.29 20.67
N TYR A 303 5.55 -11.77 20.86
CA TYR A 303 6.36 -12.29 19.75
C TYR A 303 5.74 -13.54 19.12
N MET A 304 5.19 -14.45 19.92
CA MET A 304 4.45 -15.61 19.42
C MET A 304 3.20 -15.20 18.64
N GLU A 305 2.50 -14.15 19.06
CA GLU A 305 1.38 -13.57 18.32
C GLU A 305 1.84 -12.99 16.98
N GLU A 306 2.98 -12.28 16.93
CA GLU A 306 3.59 -11.81 15.67
C GLU A 306 3.94 -12.96 14.72
N ILE A 307 4.50 -14.06 15.23
CA ILE A 307 4.79 -15.27 14.45
C ILE A 307 3.49 -15.89 13.92
N SER A 308 2.45 -16.02 14.74
CA SER A 308 1.13 -16.54 14.33
C SER A 308 0.50 -15.66 13.24
N SER A 309 0.54 -14.33 13.42
CA SER A 309 0.04 -13.36 12.45
C SER A 309 0.82 -13.42 11.13
N THR A 310 2.15 -13.60 11.21
CA THR A 310 3.02 -13.78 10.02
C THR A 310 2.66 -15.06 9.27
N LEU A 311 2.46 -16.18 9.96
CA LEU A 311 2.04 -17.45 9.35
C LEU A 311 0.66 -17.33 8.68
N SER A 312 -0.32 -16.72 9.36
CA SER A 312 -1.66 -16.49 8.81
C SER A 312 -1.62 -15.65 7.54
N SER A 313 -0.84 -14.57 7.55
CA SER A 313 -0.60 -13.72 6.39
C SER A 313 0.06 -14.50 5.22
N SER A 314 1.05 -15.34 5.52
CA SER A 314 1.73 -16.16 4.52
C SER A 314 0.77 -17.15 3.86
N VAL A 315 -0.08 -17.82 4.65
CA VAL A 315 -1.10 -18.74 4.13
C VAL A 315 -2.13 -18.04 3.26
N TYR A 316 -2.57 -16.82 3.66
CA TYR A 316 -3.47 -16.00 2.84
C TYR A 316 -2.85 -15.68 1.47
N LYS A 317 -1.56 -15.30 1.44
CA LYS A 317 -0.84 -14.99 0.19
C LYS A 317 -0.68 -16.23 -0.70
N LEU A 318 -0.40 -17.40 -0.12
CA LEU A 318 -0.33 -18.67 -0.86
C LEU A 318 -1.67 -19.03 -1.51
N GLN A 319 -2.78 -18.82 -0.81
CA GLN A 319 -4.12 -19.07 -1.34
C GLN A 319 -4.54 -18.08 -2.43
N LYS A 320 -4.12 -16.81 -2.31
CA LYS A 320 -4.57 -15.72 -3.18
C LYS A 320 -4.16 -15.89 -4.65
N GLN A 321 -3.17 -16.73 -4.97
CA GLN A 321 -2.62 -16.90 -6.32
C GLN A 321 -2.16 -15.56 -6.92
N ASN A 322 -1.19 -14.91 -6.26
CA ASN A 322 -0.55 -13.70 -6.77
C ASN A 322 0.06 -13.95 -8.17
N PRO A 323 0.23 -12.89 -8.98
CA PRO A 323 0.99 -12.99 -10.22
C PRO A 323 2.37 -13.60 -9.96
N ASP A 324 2.83 -14.47 -10.86
CA ASP A 324 4.18 -15.04 -10.81
C ASP A 324 5.24 -13.97 -11.13
N ALA A 325 6.51 -14.32 -10.91
CA ALA A 325 7.63 -13.42 -11.14
C ALA A 325 7.67 -12.90 -12.60
N GLN A 326 7.32 -13.73 -13.57
CA GLN A 326 7.31 -13.34 -14.98
C GLN A 326 6.19 -12.33 -15.30
N ALA A 327 5.01 -12.50 -14.73
CA ALA A 327 3.91 -11.54 -14.87
C ALA A 327 4.24 -10.20 -14.17
N LEU A 328 4.96 -10.24 -13.05
CA LEU A 328 5.37 -9.03 -12.33
C LEU A 328 6.43 -8.20 -13.07
N VAL A 329 7.15 -8.79 -14.02
CA VAL A 329 8.12 -8.07 -14.87
C VAL A 329 7.48 -6.88 -15.59
N HIS A 330 6.19 -6.97 -15.93
CA HIS A 330 5.46 -5.90 -16.63
C HIS A 330 4.31 -5.29 -15.80
N ALA A 331 4.19 -5.68 -14.53
CA ALA A 331 3.15 -5.17 -13.64
C ALA A 331 3.39 -3.71 -13.25
N ASP A 332 2.31 -2.98 -12.95
CA ASP A 332 2.41 -1.65 -12.36
C ASP A 332 2.90 -1.70 -10.90
N PHE A 333 3.21 -0.52 -10.36
CA PHE A 333 3.74 -0.38 -9.00
C PHE A 333 2.77 -0.97 -7.96
N GLN A 334 1.46 -0.69 -8.07
CA GLN A 334 0.47 -1.12 -7.08
C GLN A 334 0.23 -2.63 -7.10
N THR A 335 0.27 -3.22 -8.28
CA THR A 335 0.18 -4.68 -8.46
C THR A 335 1.40 -5.36 -7.85
N THR A 336 2.59 -4.83 -8.08
CA THR A 336 3.85 -5.33 -7.51
C THR A 336 3.83 -5.24 -5.98
N GLU A 337 3.45 -4.08 -5.41
CA GLU A 337 3.31 -3.88 -3.96
C GLU A 337 2.35 -4.91 -3.33
N ALA A 338 1.18 -5.14 -3.95
CA ALA A 338 0.19 -6.08 -3.43
C ALA A 338 0.60 -7.57 -3.57
N ALA A 339 1.56 -7.87 -4.45
CA ALA A 339 2.04 -9.23 -4.68
C ALA A 339 3.21 -9.65 -3.79
N MET A 340 3.82 -8.73 -3.04
CA MET A 340 5.00 -9.02 -2.20
C MET A 340 4.71 -10.14 -1.20
N THR A 341 5.55 -11.18 -1.22
CA THR A 341 5.42 -12.34 -0.34
C THR A 341 6.03 -12.12 1.04
N GLU A 342 7.08 -11.32 1.10
CA GLU A 342 7.87 -11.06 2.31
C GLU A 342 7.84 -9.57 2.66
N GLY A 343 7.97 -9.24 3.96
CA GLY A 343 8.33 -7.90 4.43
C GLY A 343 9.85 -7.72 4.47
N HIS A 344 10.34 -6.95 5.45
CA HIS A 344 11.78 -6.71 5.61
C HIS A 344 12.56 -8.03 5.71
N PRO A 345 13.63 -8.26 4.93
CA PRO A 345 14.26 -9.57 4.78
C PRO A 345 14.93 -10.07 6.06
N CYS A 346 15.50 -9.19 6.88
CA CYS A 346 16.23 -9.57 8.09
C CYS A 346 15.31 -9.98 9.26
N PHE A 347 14.11 -9.44 9.37
CA PHE A 347 13.20 -9.76 10.48
C PHE A 347 12.50 -11.10 10.25
N VAL A 348 12.53 -11.98 11.25
CA VAL A 348 11.82 -13.27 11.20
C VAL A 348 10.31 -13.03 11.24
N ALA A 349 9.80 -12.27 12.21
CA ALA A 349 8.40 -11.88 12.29
C ALA A 349 8.16 -10.60 11.45
N ASN A 350 8.12 -10.70 10.13
CA ASN A 350 8.12 -9.55 9.22
C ASN A 350 6.75 -9.18 8.61
N ASN A 351 5.70 -9.94 8.89
CA ASN A 351 4.33 -9.70 8.42
C ASN A 351 3.29 -9.76 9.54
N GLY A 352 3.72 -9.75 10.80
CA GLY A 352 2.82 -9.64 11.95
C GLY A 352 2.14 -8.27 11.97
N ARG A 353 0.83 -8.23 12.23
CA ARG A 353 0.03 -6.99 12.31
C ARG A 353 -0.86 -7.06 13.53
N ILE A 354 -0.23 -6.96 14.72
CA ILE A 354 -0.96 -7.03 15.99
C ILE A 354 -1.81 -5.77 16.15
N GLY A 355 -3.10 -5.98 16.28
CA GLY A 355 -4.13 -4.94 16.32
C GLY A 355 -5.14 -5.05 15.19
N PHE A 356 -4.81 -5.71 14.07
CA PHE A 356 -5.78 -6.05 13.04
C PHE A 356 -6.48 -7.36 13.35
N ASP A 357 -7.80 -7.38 13.31
CA ASP A 357 -8.57 -8.61 13.19
C ASP A 357 -8.64 -9.10 11.72
N ALA A 358 -9.34 -10.20 11.47
CA ALA A 358 -9.47 -10.75 10.12
C ALA A 358 -10.23 -9.82 9.15
N ARG A 359 -11.14 -8.97 9.64
CA ARG A 359 -11.86 -7.99 8.82
C ARG A 359 -10.97 -6.80 8.50
N ASP A 360 -10.21 -6.34 9.49
CA ASP A 360 -9.22 -5.27 9.32
C ASP A 360 -8.15 -5.69 8.31
N TYR A 361 -7.70 -6.94 8.38
CA TYR A 361 -6.74 -7.48 7.43
C TYR A 361 -7.27 -7.42 5.99
N LEU A 362 -8.51 -7.89 5.76
CA LEU A 362 -9.15 -7.82 4.44
C LEU A 362 -9.38 -6.40 3.95
N ALA A 363 -9.61 -5.45 4.87
CA ALA A 363 -9.89 -4.06 4.53
C ALA A 363 -8.63 -3.23 4.28
N PHE A 364 -7.52 -3.52 5.00
CA PHE A 364 -6.39 -2.60 5.10
C PHE A 364 -5.03 -3.22 4.78
N ALA A 365 -4.91 -4.55 4.67
CA ALA A 365 -3.65 -5.16 4.31
C ALA A 365 -3.32 -4.89 2.83
N PRO A 366 -2.06 -4.53 2.48
CA PRO A 366 -1.67 -4.24 1.10
C PRO A 366 -1.89 -5.43 0.17
N GLU A 367 -1.63 -6.64 0.63
CA GLU A 367 -1.86 -7.87 -0.13
C GLU A 367 -3.35 -8.17 -0.39
N ALA A 368 -4.27 -7.60 0.38
CA ALA A 368 -5.70 -7.68 0.10
C ALA A 368 -6.09 -6.73 -1.05
N ALA A 369 -5.30 -5.70 -1.31
CA ALA A 369 -5.51 -4.67 -2.33
C ALA A 369 -6.93 -4.07 -2.32
N ALA A 370 -7.57 -4.06 -1.14
CA ALA A 370 -8.92 -3.52 -0.98
C ALA A 370 -8.92 -1.99 -1.13
N PRO A 371 -9.96 -1.41 -1.75
CA PRO A 371 -10.10 0.04 -1.80
C PRO A 371 -10.49 0.60 -0.42
N VAL A 372 -9.70 1.55 0.09
CA VAL A 372 -9.92 2.22 1.37
C VAL A 372 -10.42 3.65 1.13
N GLN A 373 -11.40 4.12 1.89
CA GLN A 373 -11.71 5.54 2.02
C GLN A 373 -11.12 6.07 3.32
N LEU A 374 -10.34 7.15 3.26
CA LEU A 374 -9.83 7.80 4.45
C LEU A 374 -10.92 8.62 5.11
N ILE A 375 -10.93 8.63 6.44
CA ILE A 375 -11.77 9.53 7.22
C ILE A 375 -11.11 10.91 7.24
N TRP A 376 -11.91 11.96 7.17
CA TRP A 376 -11.45 13.34 7.35
C TRP A 376 -12.03 13.91 8.62
N VAL A 377 -11.19 14.63 9.34
CA VAL A 377 -11.55 15.34 10.56
C VAL A 377 -11.07 16.77 10.48
N ALA A 378 -11.75 17.67 11.19
CA ALA A 378 -11.26 19.01 11.45
C ALA A 378 -10.64 19.03 12.85
N VAL A 379 -9.41 19.52 12.98
CA VAL A 379 -8.69 19.63 14.24
C VAL A 379 -8.41 21.09 14.56
N HIS A 380 -8.70 21.50 15.80
CA HIS A 380 -8.57 22.89 16.21
C HIS A 380 -7.10 23.30 16.33
N GLN A 381 -6.73 24.44 15.74
CA GLN A 381 -5.35 24.96 15.68
C GLN A 381 -4.68 25.14 17.05
N ARG A 382 -5.45 25.29 18.14
CA ARG A 382 -4.88 25.38 19.50
C ARG A 382 -4.12 24.13 19.96
N ASN A 383 -4.44 22.97 19.37
CA ASN A 383 -3.79 21.68 19.68
C ASN A 383 -3.13 21.05 18.45
N ALA A 384 -3.24 21.68 17.29
CA ALA A 384 -2.73 21.17 16.03
C ALA A 384 -1.89 22.20 15.31
N HIS A 385 -0.99 21.71 14.47
CA HIS A 385 -0.23 22.55 13.56
C HIS A 385 -0.18 21.94 12.15
N PHE A 386 -0.09 22.82 11.17
CA PHE A 386 0.17 22.48 9.77
C PHE A 386 1.56 22.97 9.38
N SER A 387 2.27 22.19 8.60
CA SER A 387 3.53 22.56 7.98
C SER A 387 3.56 22.12 6.52
N SER A 388 4.23 22.87 5.67
CA SER A 388 4.37 22.56 4.24
C SER A 388 5.67 23.13 3.67
N LEU A 389 6.00 22.71 2.44
CA LEU A 389 7.04 23.37 1.64
C LEU A 389 6.71 24.85 1.49
N SER A 390 7.72 25.70 1.34
CA SER A 390 7.55 27.14 1.16
C SER A 390 6.71 27.52 -0.07
N THR A 391 6.61 26.62 -1.05
CA THR A 391 5.88 26.80 -2.31
C THR A 391 4.45 26.25 -2.29
N LEU A 392 4.00 25.64 -1.17
CA LEU A 392 2.69 24.99 -1.06
C LEU A 392 1.88 25.58 0.09
N SER A 393 0.79 26.30 -0.20
CA SER A 393 -0.12 26.78 0.84
C SER A 393 -1.10 25.69 1.29
N TYR A 394 -1.67 25.86 2.50
CA TYR A 394 -2.71 24.98 3.02
C TYR A 394 -3.93 24.91 2.11
N GLU A 395 -4.40 26.09 1.64
CA GLU A 395 -5.58 26.19 0.78
C GLU A 395 -5.35 25.51 -0.57
N GLN A 396 -4.11 25.60 -1.12
CA GLN A 396 -3.79 24.90 -2.36
C GLN A 396 -3.77 23.38 -2.13
N LEU A 397 -3.13 22.91 -1.08
CA LEU A 397 -3.12 21.48 -0.74
C LEU A 397 -4.53 20.93 -0.58
N MET A 398 -5.40 21.62 0.18
CA MET A 398 -6.77 21.15 0.41
C MET A 398 -7.61 21.16 -0.87
N ARG A 399 -7.43 22.14 -1.75
CA ARG A 399 -8.08 22.14 -3.07
C ARG A 399 -7.61 20.96 -3.95
N ASP A 400 -6.32 20.68 -3.96
CA ASP A 400 -5.75 19.59 -4.75
C ASP A 400 -6.26 18.22 -4.25
N GLU A 401 -6.32 18.04 -2.94
CA GLU A 401 -6.64 16.73 -2.32
C GLU A 401 -8.16 16.49 -2.24
N LEU A 402 -8.96 17.48 -1.89
CA LEU A 402 -10.40 17.34 -1.62
C LEU A 402 -11.29 17.87 -2.75
N GLY A 403 -10.81 18.86 -3.50
CA GLY A 403 -11.64 19.57 -4.45
C GLY A 403 -12.65 20.54 -3.79
N ALA A 404 -13.25 21.41 -4.59
CA ALA A 404 -14.11 22.49 -4.07
C ALA A 404 -15.40 21.97 -3.41
N GLU A 405 -16.02 20.92 -3.97
CA GLU A 405 -17.29 20.38 -3.47
C GLU A 405 -17.14 19.79 -2.06
N THR A 406 -16.13 18.95 -1.86
CA THR A 406 -15.85 18.34 -0.55
C THR A 406 -15.43 19.39 0.49
N LEU A 407 -14.63 20.38 0.10
CA LEU A 407 -14.27 21.49 0.99
C LEU A 407 -15.49 22.29 1.42
N THR A 408 -16.40 22.63 0.50
CA THR A 408 -17.65 23.32 0.82
C THR A 408 -18.48 22.48 1.80
N ARG A 409 -18.68 21.20 1.51
CA ARG A 409 -19.41 20.27 2.38
C ARG A 409 -18.84 20.23 3.80
N PHE A 410 -17.51 20.19 3.95
CA PHE A 410 -16.85 20.15 5.26
C PHE A 410 -16.97 21.48 6.01
N THR A 411 -16.83 22.61 5.29
CA THR A 411 -17.01 23.95 5.86
C THR A 411 -18.46 24.16 6.35
N GLU A 412 -19.44 23.71 5.58
CA GLU A 412 -20.86 23.77 5.96
C GLU A 412 -21.15 22.93 7.20
N GLN A 413 -20.53 21.75 7.32
CA GLN A 413 -20.69 20.91 8.52
C GLN A 413 -20.13 21.56 9.80
N LEU A 414 -19.01 22.30 9.70
CA LEU A 414 -18.46 23.07 10.82
C LEU A 414 -19.38 24.25 11.15
N SER A 415 -19.81 24.99 10.16
CA SER A 415 -20.73 26.14 10.31
C SER A 415 -22.07 25.74 10.93
N ALA A 416 -22.63 24.60 10.53
CA ALA A 416 -23.86 24.05 11.10
C ALA A 416 -23.76 23.70 12.59
N ARG A 417 -22.53 23.49 13.08
CA ARG A 417 -22.22 23.27 14.52
C ARG A 417 -21.86 24.59 15.25
N GLY A 418 -21.93 25.74 14.58
CA GLY A 418 -21.55 27.03 15.12
C GLY A 418 -20.03 27.21 15.27
N LEU A 419 -19.24 26.47 14.52
CA LEU A 419 -17.78 26.50 14.55
C LEU A 419 -17.24 27.37 13.40
N ASN A 420 -16.16 28.12 13.67
CA ASN A 420 -15.45 28.87 12.67
C ASN A 420 -14.43 27.98 11.95
N ALA A 421 -14.64 27.70 10.67
CA ALA A 421 -13.76 26.82 9.89
C ALA A 421 -12.31 27.30 9.82
N ASP A 422 -12.06 28.62 9.90
CA ASP A 422 -10.72 29.20 9.87
C ASP A 422 -9.87 28.85 11.13
N GLU A 423 -10.50 28.36 12.18
CA GLU A 423 -9.82 27.91 13.41
C GLU A 423 -9.41 26.42 13.35
N TYR A 424 -9.75 25.72 12.24
CA TYR A 424 -9.53 24.29 12.11
C TYR A 424 -8.62 23.95 10.93
N ILE A 425 -7.88 22.87 11.09
CA ILE A 425 -7.08 22.22 10.05
C ILE A 425 -7.77 20.92 9.67
N LEU A 426 -7.94 20.64 8.38
CA LEU A 426 -8.46 19.37 7.89
C LEU A 426 -7.34 18.33 7.85
N MET A 427 -7.61 17.13 8.33
CA MET A 427 -6.63 16.05 8.42
C MET A 427 -7.23 14.70 8.03
N PRO A 428 -6.57 13.90 7.14
CA PRO A 428 -6.97 12.53 6.85
C PRO A 428 -6.55 11.59 7.97
N VAL A 429 -7.38 10.58 8.23
CA VAL A 429 -7.19 9.60 9.30
C VAL A 429 -7.45 8.20 8.74
N HIS A 430 -6.63 7.24 9.15
CA HIS A 430 -6.90 5.83 8.88
C HIS A 430 -8.21 5.39 9.54
N PRO A 431 -9.16 4.74 8.84
CA PRO A 431 -10.44 4.32 9.43
C PRO A 431 -10.28 3.47 10.69
N TRP A 432 -9.35 2.53 10.69
CA TRP A 432 -9.04 1.71 11.87
C TRP A 432 -8.58 2.57 13.06
N GLN A 433 -7.69 3.55 12.81
CA GLN A 433 -7.17 4.43 13.85
C GLN A 433 -8.26 5.26 14.49
N TRP A 434 -9.18 5.79 13.67
CA TRP A 434 -10.34 6.52 14.17
C TRP A 434 -11.20 5.64 15.09
N GLN A 435 -11.60 4.46 14.60
CA GLN A 435 -12.55 3.59 15.29
C GLN A 435 -11.96 2.92 16.53
N ASN A 436 -10.69 2.49 16.46
CA ASN A 436 -10.09 1.66 17.52
C ASN A 436 -9.26 2.46 18.53
N LYS A 437 -8.88 3.71 18.21
CA LYS A 437 -8.03 4.52 19.09
C LYS A 437 -8.60 5.90 19.35
N LEU A 438 -8.84 6.73 18.31
CA LEU A 438 -9.11 8.14 18.52
C LEU A 438 -10.45 8.39 19.21
N LEU A 439 -11.51 7.66 18.87
CA LEU A 439 -12.82 7.79 19.53
C LEU A 439 -12.78 7.59 21.05
N THR A 440 -11.83 6.82 21.56
CA THR A 440 -11.71 6.55 23.00
C THR A 440 -10.59 7.36 23.65
N VAL A 441 -9.40 7.36 23.06
CA VAL A 441 -8.21 8.03 23.65
C VAL A 441 -8.33 9.55 23.59
N PHE A 442 -8.99 10.09 22.55
CA PHE A 442 -9.22 11.53 22.35
C PHE A 442 -10.69 11.94 22.62
N ALA A 443 -11.43 11.16 23.41
CA ALA A 443 -12.85 11.42 23.66
C ALA A 443 -13.09 12.82 24.27
N ALA A 444 -12.18 13.31 25.12
CA ALA A 444 -12.30 14.66 25.69
C ALA A 444 -12.16 15.75 24.62
N ASP A 445 -11.20 15.60 23.69
CA ASP A 445 -10.97 16.56 22.61
C ASP A 445 -12.15 16.57 21.63
N ILE A 446 -12.74 15.39 21.37
CA ILE A 446 -13.96 15.26 20.54
C ILE A 446 -15.17 15.91 21.25
N ALA A 447 -15.33 15.68 22.54
CA ALA A 447 -16.41 16.28 23.34
C ALA A 447 -16.32 17.82 23.42
N HIS A 448 -15.10 18.37 23.41
CA HIS A 448 -14.85 19.81 23.39
C HIS A 448 -14.83 20.40 21.98
N GLN A 449 -15.09 19.60 20.95
CA GLN A 449 -15.03 19.99 19.55
C GLN A 449 -13.63 20.44 19.08
N ASP A 450 -12.57 20.05 19.79
CA ASP A 450 -11.19 20.21 19.32
C ASP A 450 -10.88 19.28 18.16
N ILE A 451 -11.63 18.17 18.07
CA ILE A 451 -11.63 17.21 16.96
C ILE A 451 -13.07 17.03 16.49
N VAL A 452 -13.35 17.32 15.23
CA VAL A 452 -14.68 17.21 14.63
C VAL A 452 -14.63 16.22 13.48
N TRP A 453 -15.42 15.15 13.56
CA TRP A 453 -15.57 14.19 12.47
C TRP A 453 -16.38 14.81 11.31
N LEU A 454 -15.84 14.73 10.07
CA LEU A 454 -16.44 15.30 8.86
C LEU A 454 -16.95 14.22 7.89
N GLY A 455 -16.51 12.98 8.05
CA GLY A 455 -16.91 11.87 7.20
C GLY A 455 -15.77 11.29 6.38
N GLU A 456 -16.13 10.41 5.45
CA GLU A 456 -15.20 9.83 4.50
C GLU A 456 -14.93 10.81 3.35
N GLY A 457 -13.69 10.78 2.86
CA GLY A 457 -13.34 11.46 1.61
C GLY A 457 -13.91 10.74 0.39
N ASP A 458 -13.96 11.41 -0.76
CA ASP A 458 -14.57 10.84 -1.97
C ASP A 458 -13.63 9.88 -2.72
N ASP A 459 -12.32 9.99 -2.51
CA ASP A 459 -11.31 9.17 -3.16
C ASP A 459 -11.17 7.77 -2.54
N ARG A 460 -10.81 6.81 -3.39
CA ARG A 460 -10.44 5.44 -2.99
C ARG A 460 -8.93 5.30 -3.02
N TYR A 461 -8.39 4.73 -1.98
CA TYR A 461 -6.96 4.53 -1.79
C TYR A 461 -6.61 3.04 -1.71
N GLN A 462 -5.33 2.72 -1.91
CA GLN A 462 -4.77 1.38 -1.67
C GLN A 462 -3.60 1.51 -0.69
N ALA A 463 -3.59 0.66 0.34
CA ALA A 463 -2.49 0.61 1.29
C ALA A 463 -1.21 0.10 0.62
N GLN A 464 -0.07 0.71 0.98
CA GLN A 464 1.28 0.25 0.64
C GLN A 464 1.80 -0.72 1.70
N GLN A 465 2.97 -1.35 1.49
CA GLN A 465 3.56 -2.32 2.43
C GLN A 465 3.74 -1.78 3.85
N SER A 466 3.90 -0.47 4.02
CA SER A 466 3.94 0.19 5.33
C SER A 466 2.62 0.15 6.09
N ILE A 467 1.53 -0.36 5.50
CA ILE A 467 0.13 -0.45 6.01
C ILE A 467 -0.54 0.89 6.36
N ARG A 468 0.18 1.98 6.41
CA ARG A 468 -0.29 3.33 6.80
C ARG A 468 -0.05 4.40 5.74
N THR A 469 0.60 4.05 4.63
CA THR A 469 0.78 4.91 3.46
C THR A 469 -0.17 4.46 2.36
N PHE A 470 -0.83 5.42 1.73
CA PHE A 470 -1.93 5.17 0.81
C PHE A 470 -1.67 5.80 -0.55
N PHE A 471 -1.82 5.01 -1.60
CA PHE A 471 -1.86 5.45 -2.99
C PHE A 471 -3.30 5.78 -3.40
N ASN A 472 -3.52 6.93 -4.04
CA ASN A 472 -4.85 7.32 -4.50
C ASN A 472 -5.21 6.60 -5.80
N ARG A 473 -6.14 5.63 -5.73
CA ARG A 473 -6.61 4.86 -6.88
C ARG A 473 -7.63 5.61 -7.74
N SER A 474 -8.38 6.53 -7.14
CA SER A 474 -9.38 7.33 -7.86
C SER A 474 -8.71 8.36 -8.76
N GLN A 475 -7.60 8.94 -8.29
CA GLN A 475 -6.84 9.96 -8.98
C GLN A 475 -5.33 9.68 -8.81
N PRO A 476 -4.75 8.81 -9.65
CA PRO A 476 -3.36 8.34 -9.51
C PRO A 476 -2.28 9.43 -9.59
N ALA A 477 -2.64 10.64 -10.03
CA ALA A 477 -1.73 11.78 -10.05
C ALA A 477 -1.65 12.54 -8.71
N LYS A 478 -2.56 12.29 -7.77
CA LYS A 478 -2.54 12.89 -6.44
C LYS A 478 -1.41 12.31 -5.59
N ARG A 479 -1.10 13.02 -4.51
CA ARG A 479 -0.06 12.67 -3.54
C ARG A 479 -0.40 11.38 -2.79
N TYR A 480 0.63 10.69 -2.32
CA TYR A 480 0.46 9.68 -1.28
C TYR A 480 0.04 10.34 0.03
N VAL A 481 -0.78 9.66 0.80
CA VAL A 481 -1.17 10.05 2.16
C VAL A 481 -0.59 9.05 3.15
N LYS A 482 0.18 9.51 4.14
CA LYS A 482 0.71 8.67 5.24
C LYS A 482 0.04 9.11 6.54
N THR A 483 -0.57 8.18 7.28
CA THR A 483 -1.31 8.46 8.51
C THR A 483 -0.67 7.74 9.70
N ALA A 484 -0.92 8.21 10.92
CA ALA A 484 -0.60 7.44 12.11
C ALA A 484 -1.50 6.20 12.22
N LEU A 485 -0.92 5.08 12.65
CA LEU A 485 -1.62 3.81 12.83
C LEU A 485 -1.05 3.07 14.04
N SER A 486 -1.87 2.83 15.08
CA SER A 486 -1.46 2.15 16.32
C SER A 486 -1.54 0.63 16.21
N VAL A 487 -0.95 0.09 15.15
CA VAL A 487 -0.79 -1.35 14.87
C VAL A 487 0.69 -1.69 14.98
N LEU A 488 1.00 -2.78 15.67
CA LEU A 488 2.35 -3.29 15.79
C LEU A 488 2.69 -4.10 14.54
N ASN A 489 3.75 -3.72 13.85
CA ASN A 489 4.24 -4.42 12.67
C ASN A 489 5.78 -4.48 12.72
N MET A 490 6.34 -5.68 12.61
CA MET A 490 7.78 -5.94 12.76
C MET A 490 8.36 -5.45 14.11
N GLY A 491 7.62 -5.63 15.20
CA GLY A 491 8.02 -5.20 16.53
C GLY A 491 7.90 -3.69 16.81
N PHE A 492 7.46 -2.87 15.83
CA PHE A 492 7.37 -1.42 15.98
C PHE A 492 5.94 -0.91 15.77
N MET A 493 5.54 0.05 16.61
CA MET A 493 4.28 0.77 16.49
C MET A 493 4.34 1.75 15.31
N ARG A 494 3.35 1.73 14.42
CA ARG A 494 3.31 2.56 13.20
C ARG A 494 2.72 3.96 13.44
N GLY A 495 3.12 4.62 14.54
CA GLY A 495 2.74 5.99 14.84
C GLY A 495 3.48 7.04 14.00
N LEU A 496 2.99 8.28 14.01
CA LEU A 496 3.65 9.47 13.48
C LEU A 496 3.75 10.52 14.57
N SER A 497 4.94 11.11 14.77
CA SER A 497 5.16 12.12 15.78
C SER A 497 4.67 13.49 15.33
N PRO A 498 3.69 14.12 16.01
CA PRO A 498 3.32 15.51 15.75
C PRO A 498 4.51 16.46 15.81
N TYR A 499 5.44 16.22 16.73
CA TYR A 499 6.65 17.03 16.86
C TYR A 499 7.50 17.01 15.57
N TYR A 500 7.71 15.83 14.98
CA TYR A 500 8.47 15.74 13.71
C TYR A 500 7.70 16.32 12.53
N MET A 501 6.38 16.23 12.53
CA MET A 501 5.54 16.78 11.47
C MET A 501 5.75 18.29 11.30
N ALA A 502 6.08 19.01 12.36
CA ALA A 502 6.36 20.45 12.32
C ALA A 502 7.56 20.84 11.45
N THR A 503 8.52 19.96 11.29
CA THR A 503 9.79 20.23 10.58
C THR A 503 10.00 19.39 9.33
N THR A 504 9.23 18.31 9.15
CA THR A 504 9.38 17.36 8.04
C THR A 504 9.40 18.03 6.66
N PRO A 505 8.48 18.93 6.27
CA PRO A 505 8.55 19.58 4.96
C PRO A 505 9.78 20.47 4.78
N ALA A 506 10.21 21.18 5.82
CA ALA A 506 11.40 22.02 5.76
C ALA A 506 12.69 21.19 5.56
N ILE A 507 12.77 20.01 6.18
CA ILE A 507 13.87 19.06 5.97
C ILE A 507 13.87 18.56 4.52
N ASN A 508 12.70 18.21 3.99
CA ASN A 508 12.57 17.77 2.60
C ASN A 508 12.95 18.88 1.60
N GLU A 509 12.57 20.12 1.87
CA GLU A 509 12.95 21.27 1.04
C GLU A 509 14.46 21.53 1.06
N TRP A 510 15.08 21.48 2.23
CA TRP A 510 16.54 21.59 2.38
C TRP A 510 17.27 20.47 1.64
N LEU A 511 16.85 19.23 1.81
CA LEU A 511 17.49 18.08 1.18
C LEU A 511 17.32 18.10 -0.34
N GLU A 512 16.16 18.50 -0.84
CA GLU A 512 15.91 18.65 -2.29
C GLU A 512 16.82 19.72 -2.88
N GLN A 513 17.05 20.84 -2.20
CA GLN A 513 17.99 21.88 -2.63
C GLN A 513 19.43 21.35 -2.66
N LEU A 514 19.83 20.56 -1.67
CA LEU A 514 21.14 19.92 -1.64
C LEU A 514 21.30 18.95 -2.81
N VAL A 515 20.36 18.03 -3.00
CA VAL A 515 20.42 17.01 -4.05
C VAL A 515 20.37 17.64 -5.44
N SER A 516 19.49 18.62 -5.66
CA SER A 516 19.36 19.30 -6.96
C SER A 516 20.53 20.24 -7.28
N GLY A 517 21.24 20.71 -6.27
CA GLY A 517 22.43 21.56 -6.42
C GLY A 517 23.74 20.79 -6.62
N ASP A 518 23.76 19.48 -6.41
CA ASP A 518 24.96 18.67 -6.44
C ASP A 518 25.13 17.93 -7.79
N ALA A 519 26.28 18.16 -8.45
CA ALA A 519 26.54 17.63 -9.79
C ALA A 519 26.66 16.09 -9.83
N TRP A 520 27.17 15.46 -8.75
CA TRP A 520 27.28 14.00 -8.68
C TRP A 520 25.92 13.33 -8.48
N LEU A 521 25.11 13.85 -7.57
CA LEU A 521 23.77 13.35 -7.32
C LEU A 521 22.86 13.53 -8.55
N GLN A 522 23.01 14.64 -9.29
CA GLN A 522 22.34 14.85 -10.58
C GLN A 522 22.81 13.86 -11.65
N ARG A 523 24.12 13.55 -11.72
CA ARG A 523 24.65 12.52 -12.63
C ARG A 523 24.06 11.14 -12.35
N CYS A 524 23.89 10.79 -11.08
CA CYS A 524 23.28 9.52 -10.66
C CYS A 524 21.76 9.50 -10.82
N ASP A 525 21.15 10.63 -11.19
CA ASP A 525 19.70 10.87 -11.17
C ASP A 525 19.05 10.42 -9.82
N PHE A 526 19.74 10.73 -8.71
CA PHE A 526 19.25 10.46 -7.38
C PHE A 526 18.21 11.50 -7.00
N ARG A 527 17.05 11.06 -6.54
CA ARG A 527 15.90 11.90 -6.29
C ARG A 527 15.33 11.68 -4.89
N ILE A 528 14.65 12.71 -4.39
CA ILE A 528 13.93 12.64 -3.11
C ILE A 528 12.43 12.57 -3.37
N LEU A 529 11.76 11.63 -2.73
CA LEU A 529 10.30 11.57 -2.71
C LEU A 529 9.80 12.43 -1.54
N ARG A 530 9.60 13.72 -1.81
CA ARG A 530 9.38 14.73 -0.79
C ARG A 530 8.11 14.50 0.01
N GLU A 531 8.20 14.72 1.31
CA GLU A 531 7.09 14.87 2.24
C GLU A 531 6.72 16.35 2.28
N VAL A 532 5.72 16.71 1.44
CA VAL A 532 5.45 18.11 1.05
C VAL A 532 4.63 18.90 2.04
N ALA A 533 3.83 18.21 2.86
CA ALA A 533 3.00 18.82 3.89
C ALA A 533 2.70 17.82 5.00
N ALA A 534 2.46 18.32 6.19
CA ALA A 534 2.12 17.50 7.35
C ALA A 534 1.20 18.25 8.33
N VAL A 535 0.39 17.47 9.05
CA VAL A 535 -0.44 17.91 10.18
C VAL A 535 -0.13 17.06 11.39
N GLY A 536 0.11 17.69 12.53
CA GLY A 536 0.28 17.04 13.81
C GLY A 536 -0.72 17.54 14.84
N TYR A 537 -1.29 16.64 15.63
CA TYR A 537 -2.19 16.97 16.75
C TYR A 537 -1.59 16.52 18.07
N HIS A 538 -1.50 17.41 19.04
CA HIS A 538 -0.94 17.17 20.37
C HIS A 538 -2.07 16.93 21.37
N ASN A 539 -2.09 15.73 21.97
CA ASN A 539 -2.99 15.48 23.08
C ASN A 539 -2.40 16.08 24.36
N ARG A 540 -2.97 17.20 24.81
CA ARG A 540 -2.48 17.98 25.97
C ARG A 540 -2.32 17.15 27.26
N TYR A 541 -3.14 16.10 27.43
CA TYR A 541 -3.08 15.28 28.65
C TYR A 541 -1.85 14.37 28.64
N TYR A 542 -1.59 13.71 27.51
CA TYR A 542 -0.42 12.84 27.36
C TYR A 542 0.89 13.65 27.29
N GLU A 543 0.86 14.85 26.68
CA GLU A 543 2.01 15.74 26.66
C GLU A 543 2.41 16.19 28.08
N GLN A 544 1.43 16.46 28.96
CA GLN A 544 1.68 16.86 30.33
C GLN A 544 2.03 15.69 31.26
N ALA A 545 1.41 14.52 31.05
CA ALA A 545 1.53 13.38 31.95
C ALA A 545 2.77 12.53 31.72
N ILE A 546 3.26 12.44 30.46
CA ILE A 546 4.33 11.55 30.06
C ILE A 546 5.57 12.36 29.73
N SER A 547 6.62 12.18 30.54
CA SER A 547 7.96 12.67 30.22
C SER A 547 8.61 11.72 29.19
N GLY A 548 9.21 12.29 28.14
CA GLY A 548 9.87 11.50 27.09
C GLY A 548 8.93 10.99 25.98
N ASP A 549 9.44 10.06 25.19
CA ASP A 549 8.74 9.53 24.02
C ASP A 549 7.72 8.45 24.41
N SER A 550 6.61 8.39 23.68
CA SER A 550 5.55 7.42 23.92
C SER A 550 4.71 7.19 22.65
N ALA A 551 4.29 5.96 22.44
CA ALA A 551 3.34 5.61 21.39
C ALA A 551 2.02 6.43 21.48
N TYR A 552 1.61 6.81 22.70
CA TYR A 552 0.41 7.64 22.90
C TYR A 552 0.55 9.07 22.39
N LYS A 553 1.77 9.60 22.29
CA LYS A 553 2.05 10.91 21.69
C LYS A 553 2.12 10.87 20.13
N LYS A 554 2.14 9.68 19.54
CA LYS A 554 2.34 9.47 18.10
C LYS A 554 1.10 8.88 17.39
N MET A 555 -0.10 9.05 17.99
CA MET A 555 -1.34 8.44 17.50
C MET A 555 -2.07 9.27 16.45
N PHE A 556 -1.77 10.57 16.33
CA PHE A 556 -2.62 11.48 15.58
C PHE A 556 -1.83 12.50 14.78
N ALA A 557 -1.43 12.10 13.59
CA ALA A 557 -0.76 12.92 12.61
C ALA A 557 -0.98 12.34 11.20
N ALA A 558 -0.77 13.17 10.18
CA ALA A 558 -0.79 12.78 8.79
C ALA A 558 0.20 13.61 7.98
N LEU A 559 0.68 13.06 6.86
CA LEU A 559 1.51 13.78 5.90
C LEU A 559 1.15 13.43 4.46
N TRP A 560 1.49 14.32 3.55
CA TRP A 560 1.38 14.13 2.10
C TRP A 560 2.77 14.04 1.48
N ARG A 561 2.92 13.08 0.58
CA ARG A 561 4.16 12.78 -0.11
C ARG A 561 3.96 12.88 -1.61
N ASP A 562 4.95 13.40 -2.33
CA ASP A 562 4.96 13.44 -3.79
C ASP A 562 4.67 12.07 -4.40
N ASN A 563 4.10 12.08 -5.59
CA ASN A 563 3.85 10.87 -6.37
C ASN A 563 4.46 11.03 -7.77
N PRO A 564 5.53 10.29 -8.08
CA PRO A 564 6.21 10.41 -9.35
C PRO A 564 5.48 9.74 -10.52
N ALA A 565 4.39 8.99 -10.25
CA ALA A 565 3.65 8.26 -11.28
C ALA A 565 3.12 9.15 -12.43
N ALA A 566 2.78 10.42 -12.12
CA ALA A 566 2.29 11.37 -13.11
C ALA A 566 3.38 11.89 -14.09
N SER A 567 4.66 11.71 -13.76
CA SER A 567 5.81 12.20 -14.55
C SER A 567 6.49 11.11 -15.37
N LEU A 568 5.98 9.87 -15.33
CA LEU A 568 6.57 8.74 -16.06
C LEU A 568 6.49 8.94 -17.58
N GLN A 569 7.58 8.61 -18.25
CA GLN A 569 7.66 8.59 -19.70
C GLN A 569 7.31 7.20 -20.25
N PRO A 570 6.96 7.06 -21.54
CA PRO A 570 6.77 5.76 -22.16
C PRO A 570 7.97 4.83 -21.96
N GLY A 571 7.73 3.59 -21.53
CA GLY A 571 8.78 2.63 -21.19
C GLY A 571 9.31 2.72 -19.77
N GLN A 572 8.95 3.77 -19.03
CA GLN A 572 9.31 3.93 -17.62
C GLN A 572 8.25 3.37 -16.68
N ARG A 573 8.71 2.80 -15.58
CA ARG A 573 7.85 2.35 -14.49
C ARG A 573 8.55 2.46 -13.14
N LEU A 574 7.75 2.54 -12.10
CA LEU A 574 8.23 2.53 -10.72
C LEU A 574 8.19 1.11 -10.15
N MET A 575 9.14 0.80 -9.29
CA MET A 575 9.15 -0.44 -8.51
C MET A 575 9.79 -0.18 -7.15
N THR A 576 9.16 -0.64 -6.06
CA THR A 576 9.85 -0.64 -4.76
C THR A 576 11.11 -1.51 -4.86
N MET A 577 12.23 -1.04 -4.33
CA MET A 577 13.48 -1.81 -4.36
C MET A 577 13.36 -3.14 -3.60
N ALA A 578 12.48 -3.20 -2.59
CA ALA A 578 12.16 -4.45 -1.88
C ALA A 578 11.65 -5.55 -2.83
N ALA A 579 11.02 -5.20 -3.96
CA ALA A 579 10.55 -6.19 -4.94
C ALA A 579 11.69 -6.95 -5.63
N PHE A 580 12.92 -6.45 -5.61
CA PHE A 580 14.09 -7.19 -6.09
C PHE A 580 14.39 -8.44 -5.26
N LEU A 581 13.85 -8.51 -4.04
CA LEU A 581 13.96 -9.68 -3.16
C LEU A 581 12.76 -10.62 -3.27
N HIS A 582 11.77 -10.29 -4.09
CA HIS A 582 10.55 -11.09 -4.23
C HIS A 582 10.83 -12.43 -4.90
N VAL A 583 10.34 -13.49 -4.24
CA VAL A 583 10.31 -14.87 -4.76
C VAL A 583 8.85 -15.32 -4.75
N ASP A 584 8.35 -15.78 -5.89
CA ASP A 584 6.97 -16.18 -6.04
C ASP A 584 6.67 -17.56 -5.43
N HIS A 585 5.41 -17.98 -5.52
CA HIS A 585 4.97 -19.28 -5.00
C HIS A 585 5.54 -20.50 -5.77
N HIS A 586 6.11 -20.29 -6.96
CA HIS A 586 6.86 -21.28 -7.73
C HIS A 586 8.36 -21.27 -7.43
N GLN A 587 8.79 -20.50 -6.43
CA GLN A 587 10.19 -20.28 -6.08
C GLN A 587 11.00 -19.62 -7.20
N GLN A 588 10.36 -18.80 -8.04
CA GLN A 588 11.01 -17.99 -9.05
C GLN A 588 11.22 -16.57 -8.53
N ALA A 589 12.42 -16.06 -8.66
CA ALA A 589 12.77 -14.73 -8.21
C ALA A 589 12.48 -13.67 -9.29
N LEU A 590 11.95 -12.52 -8.88
CA LEU A 590 11.62 -11.42 -9.79
C LEU A 590 12.87 -10.75 -10.39
N LEU A 591 13.93 -10.54 -9.61
CA LEU A 591 15.12 -9.82 -10.07
C LEU A 591 15.82 -10.49 -11.28
N PRO A 592 16.07 -11.81 -11.30
CA PRO A 592 16.59 -12.48 -12.49
C PRO A 592 15.68 -12.32 -13.72
N ALA A 593 14.37 -12.36 -13.52
CA ALA A 593 13.40 -12.17 -14.60
C ALA A 593 13.45 -10.73 -15.19
N LEU A 594 13.59 -9.72 -14.34
CA LEU A 594 13.79 -8.32 -14.76
C LEU A 594 15.07 -8.15 -15.57
N ILE A 595 16.18 -8.73 -15.10
CA ILE A 595 17.47 -8.67 -15.80
C ILE A 595 17.36 -9.34 -17.17
N ALA A 596 16.76 -10.51 -17.26
CA ALA A 596 16.57 -11.22 -18.52
C ALA A 596 15.71 -10.43 -19.52
N ASP A 597 14.60 -9.84 -19.05
CA ASP A 597 13.68 -9.06 -19.90
C ASP A 597 14.34 -7.74 -20.38
N SER A 598 15.23 -7.14 -19.58
CA SER A 598 15.94 -5.92 -19.97
C SER A 598 16.87 -6.11 -21.18
N GLY A 599 17.25 -7.35 -21.49
CA GLY A 599 18.20 -7.69 -22.53
C GLY A 599 19.66 -7.31 -22.25
N LEU A 600 19.94 -6.71 -21.08
CA LEU A 600 21.32 -6.36 -20.67
C LEU A 600 22.04 -7.58 -20.07
N PRO A 601 23.37 -7.67 -20.26
CA PRO A 601 24.19 -8.58 -19.45
C PRO A 601 24.03 -8.27 -17.95
N ALA A 602 23.91 -9.30 -17.12
CA ALA A 602 23.67 -9.15 -15.69
C ALA A 602 24.68 -8.22 -14.98
N LYS A 603 25.96 -8.28 -15.38
CA LYS A 603 27.00 -7.36 -14.84
C LYS A 603 26.70 -5.89 -15.15
N GLU A 604 26.25 -5.60 -16.35
CA GLU A 604 25.92 -4.24 -16.77
C GLU A 604 24.66 -3.74 -16.06
N TRP A 605 23.65 -4.58 -15.94
CA TRP A 605 22.44 -4.26 -15.19
C TRP A 605 22.75 -3.93 -13.72
N VAL A 606 23.59 -4.76 -13.07
CA VAL A 606 24.01 -4.52 -11.68
C VAL A 606 24.85 -3.23 -11.57
N ALA A 607 25.72 -2.94 -12.53
CA ALA A 607 26.47 -1.69 -12.54
C ALA A 607 25.55 -0.46 -12.61
N ARG A 608 24.50 -0.49 -13.46
CA ARG A 608 23.46 0.55 -13.52
C ARG A 608 22.72 0.71 -12.20
N TYR A 609 22.34 -0.41 -11.60
CA TYR A 609 21.69 -0.41 -10.28
C TYR A 609 22.57 0.25 -9.21
N LEU A 610 23.86 -0.11 -9.14
CA LEU A 610 24.82 0.45 -8.18
C LEU A 610 25.06 1.95 -8.42
N ASP A 611 25.07 2.39 -9.66
CA ASP A 611 25.23 3.81 -10.01
C ASP A 611 24.03 4.65 -9.57
N CYS A 612 22.80 4.10 -9.63
CA CYS A 612 21.58 4.76 -9.14
C CYS A 612 21.42 4.69 -7.62
N TYR A 613 21.96 3.67 -6.96
CA TYR A 613 21.69 3.38 -5.56
C TYR A 613 22.88 3.58 -4.63
N LEU A 614 24.01 2.85 -4.83
CA LEU A 614 25.16 2.90 -3.93
C LEU A 614 25.98 4.18 -4.12
N SER A 615 26.24 4.57 -5.36
CA SER A 615 27.08 5.73 -5.68
C SER A 615 26.56 7.04 -5.05
N PRO A 616 25.25 7.40 -5.13
CA PRO A 616 24.76 8.59 -4.45
C PRO A 616 24.79 8.48 -2.93
N LEU A 617 24.59 7.31 -2.35
CA LEU A 617 24.68 7.11 -0.89
C LEU A 617 26.12 7.32 -0.39
N LEU A 618 27.12 6.83 -1.12
CA LEU A 618 28.52 7.12 -0.83
C LEU A 618 28.80 8.62 -0.87
N HIS A 619 28.26 9.32 -1.87
CA HIS A 619 28.46 10.77 -1.99
C HIS A 619 27.79 11.53 -0.83
N CYS A 620 26.55 11.20 -0.48
CA CYS A 620 25.88 11.79 0.68
C CYS A 620 26.68 11.57 1.98
N PHE A 621 27.19 10.37 2.19
CA PHE A 621 27.99 10.03 3.36
C PHE A 621 29.32 10.80 3.40
N TYR A 622 30.13 10.71 2.34
CA TYR A 622 31.48 11.28 2.35
C TYR A 622 31.50 12.80 2.17
N GLN A 623 30.63 13.35 1.35
CA GLN A 623 30.60 14.80 1.08
C GLN A 623 29.87 15.58 2.16
N TYR A 624 28.74 15.04 2.66
CA TYR A 624 27.80 15.79 3.48
C TYR A 624 27.62 15.23 4.90
N ASP A 625 28.33 14.17 5.28
CA ASP A 625 28.13 13.41 6.52
C ASP A 625 26.66 12.96 6.69
N LEU A 626 25.93 12.82 5.60
CA LEU A 626 24.52 12.53 5.53
C LEU A 626 24.27 11.03 5.41
N ALA A 627 23.53 10.48 6.35
CA ALA A 627 23.10 9.10 6.37
C ALA A 627 21.58 8.99 6.18
N PHE A 628 21.17 7.94 5.47
CA PHE A 628 19.78 7.51 5.29
C PHE A 628 19.58 6.15 5.94
N MET A 629 18.33 5.67 6.01
CA MET A 629 17.99 4.27 6.20
C MET A 629 17.58 3.65 4.85
N PRO A 630 18.56 3.31 3.97
CA PRO A 630 18.30 3.02 2.57
C PRO A 630 17.96 1.55 2.30
N HIS A 631 17.18 0.92 3.19
CA HIS A 631 16.70 -0.45 2.96
C HIS A 631 15.63 -0.51 1.85
N GLY A 632 15.29 -1.72 1.40
CA GLY A 632 14.47 -1.95 0.20
C GLY A 632 13.12 -1.26 0.18
N GLU A 633 12.48 -1.07 1.34
CA GLU A 633 11.18 -0.40 1.43
C GLU A 633 11.27 1.13 1.36
N ASN A 634 12.45 1.71 1.61
CA ASN A 634 12.68 3.16 1.60
C ASN A 634 13.14 3.70 0.24
N LEU A 635 13.26 2.85 -0.76
CA LEU A 635 13.58 3.27 -2.12
C LEU A 635 12.56 2.80 -3.14
N ILE A 636 12.27 3.69 -4.08
CA ILE A 636 11.53 3.38 -5.29
C ILE A 636 12.49 3.54 -6.47
N MET A 637 12.70 2.46 -7.21
CA MET A 637 13.51 2.48 -8.43
C MET A 637 12.66 2.93 -9.61
N LEU A 638 13.20 3.83 -10.42
CA LEU A 638 12.68 4.11 -11.75
C LEU A 638 13.40 3.19 -12.73
N LEU A 639 12.61 2.35 -13.37
CA LEU A 639 13.09 1.42 -14.40
C LEU A 639 12.65 1.93 -15.77
N GLU A 640 13.57 1.91 -16.74
CA GLU A 640 13.25 2.14 -18.14
C GLU A 640 13.55 0.87 -18.93
N ASN A 641 12.54 0.27 -19.52
CA ASN A 641 12.63 -1.07 -20.14
C ASN A 641 13.30 -2.10 -19.19
N ASN A 642 12.90 -2.11 -17.94
CA ASN A 642 13.42 -2.96 -16.86
C ASN A 642 14.90 -2.74 -16.49
N VAL A 643 15.50 -1.63 -16.92
CA VAL A 643 16.86 -1.19 -16.52
C VAL A 643 16.75 -0.09 -15.48
N PRO A 644 17.45 -0.14 -14.33
CA PRO A 644 17.51 0.96 -13.37
C PRO A 644 18.11 2.22 -14.00
N VAL A 645 17.39 3.35 -13.87
CA VAL A 645 17.86 4.66 -14.38
C VAL A 645 17.86 5.75 -13.33
N SER A 646 17.09 5.57 -12.24
CA SER A 646 16.98 6.54 -11.15
C SER A 646 16.50 5.86 -9.87
N ALA A 647 16.77 6.46 -8.72
CA ALA A 647 16.26 6.04 -7.43
C ALA A 647 15.61 7.21 -6.69
N TYR A 648 14.43 6.98 -6.13
CA TYR A 648 13.74 7.91 -5.23
C TYR A 648 13.91 7.45 -3.79
N MET A 649 14.58 8.25 -2.96
CA MET A 649 14.67 8.04 -1.51
C MET A 649 13.42 8.60 -0.85
N LYS A 650 12.77 7.83 0.02
CA LYS A 650 11.58 8.24 0.79
C LYS A 650 11.80 8.13 2.30
N ASP A 651 10.78 8.51 3.09
CA ASP A 651 10.79 8.54 4.56
C ASP A 651 11.88 9.47 5.16
N ILE A 652 12.02 10.62 4.53
CA ILE A 652 13.08 11.62 4.81
C ILE A 652 12.91 12.26 6.19
N GLY A 653 11.68 12.61 6.55
CA GLY A 653 11.43 13.40 7.77
C GLY A 653 11.80 12.72 9.07
N GLU A 654 11.82 11.40 9.11
CA GLU A 654 12.05 10.60 10.33
C GLU A 654 13.32 9.75 10.29
N GLU A 655 13.91 9.49 9.10
CA GLU A 655 14.91 8.44 8.92
C GLU A 655 16.21 8.93 8.26
N ILE A 656 16.55 10.22 8.43
CA ILE A 656 17.83 10.77 7.99
C ILE A 656 18.58 11.44 9.14
N ALA A 657 19.90 11.46 9.05
CA ALA A 657 20.77 12.11 10.01
C ALA A 657 21.99 12.75 9.35
N VAL A 658 22.43 13.90 9.84
CA VAL A 658 23.72 14.49 9.54
C VAL A 658 24.66 14.14 10.70
N MET A 659 25.59 13.21 10.47
CA MET A 659 26.49 12.65 11.48
C MET A 659 27.65 13.60 11.79
N ASN A 660 27.32 14.87 11.98
CA ASN A 660 28.23 15.94 12.32
C ASN A 660 27.50 16.91 13.22
N PRO A 661 27.77 16.92 14.55
CA PRO A 661 27.07 17.78 15.50
C PRO A 661 27.34 19.28 15.27
N ASP A 662 28.44 19.63 14.60
CA ASP A 662 28.83 21.01 14.31
C ASP A 662 28.30 21.50 12.93
N ALA A 663 27.48 20.70 12.24
CA ALA A 663 26.94 21.05 10.94
C ALA A 663 26.09 22.33 11.01
N GLN A 664 26.38 23.27 10.12
CA GLN A 664 25.63 24.53 10.01
C GLN A 664 24.36 24.29 9.21
N LEU A 665 23.27 23.91 9.89
CA LEU A 665 21.98 23.62 9.29
C LEU A 665 20.96 24.74 9.54
N PRO A 666 19.97 24.94 8.63
CA PRO A 666 18.87 25.87 8.89
C PRO A 666 18.11 25.52 10.18
N GLU A 667 17.55 26.52 10.85
CA GLU A 667 16.91 26.37 12.17
C GLU A 667 15.93 25.19 12.26
N LYS A 668 15.07 25.01 11.27
CA LYS A 668 14.08 23.91 11.23
C LYS A 668 14.68 22.54 10.87
N VAL A 669 15.97 22.51 10.51
CA VAL A 669 16.68 21.28 10.09
C VAL A 669 17.71 20.83 11.14
N THR A 670 18.01 21.66 12.12
CA THR A 670 19.07 21.45 13.12
C THR A 670 18.96 20.13 13.90
N ARG A 671 17.73 19.59 14.05
CA ARG A 671 17.53 18.29 14.69
C ARG A 671 18.18 17.10 13.99
N LEU A 672 18.59 17.26 12.73
CA LEU A 672 19.28 16.21 11.96
C LEU A 672 20.77 16.09 12.35
N ALA A 673 21.36 17.13 12.96
CA ALA A 673 22.76 17.08 13.40
C ALA A 673 22.85 16.20 14.64
N VAL A 674 23.55 15.08 14.52
CA VAL A 674 23.73 14.09 15.59
C VAL A 674 25.21 13.78 15.80
N ASP A 675 25.57 13.47 17.03
CA ASP A 675 26.90 12.97 17.37
C ASP A 675 26.87 11.44 17.31
N VAL A 676 27.58 10.89 16.33
CA VAL A 676 27.73 9.44 16.15
C VAL A 676 29.21 9.09 16.26
N PRO A 677 29.60 8.09 17.07
CA PRO A 677 30.97 7.60 17.13
C PRO A 677 31.50 7.17 15.75
N ASP A 678 32.75 7.50 15.45
CA ASP A 678 33.33 7.27 14.12
C ASP A 678 33.29 5.82 13.67
N ASP A 679 33.46 4.88 14.58
CA ASP A 679 33.41 3.43 14.33
C ASP A 679 32.00 2.92 13.99
N LEU A 680 30.96 3.72 14.24
CA LEU A 680 29.57 3.40 13.92
C LEU A 680 29.06 4.09 12.64
N LYS A 681 29.73 5.16 12.18
CA LYS A 681 29.21 5.95 11.02
C LYS A 681 29.05 5.13 9.75
N LEU A 682 30.03 4.29 9.41
CA LEU A 682 29.96 3.44 8.22
C LEU A 682 28.89 2.35 8.30
N LEU A 683 28.33 2.07 9.49
CA LEU A 683 27.27 1.09 9.62
C LEU A 683 25.98 1.53 8.90
N SER A 684 25.78 2.82 8.64
CA SER A 684 24.71 3.30 7.77
C SER A 684 24.79 2.74 6.33
N ILE A 685 25.98 2.30 5.90
CA ILE A 685 26.17 1.63 4.61
C ILE A 685 26.38 0.12 4.82
N PHE A 686 27.23 -0.30 5.73
CA PHE A 686 27.50 -1.72 5.93
C PHE A 686 26.31 -2.50 6.46
N THR A 687 25.51 -1.94 7.36
CA THR A 687 24.28 -2.59 7.85
C THR A 687 23.16 -2.46 6.82
N ASP A 688 22.78 -1.23 6.49
CA ASP A 688 21.51 -1.00 5.77
C ASP A 688 21.61 -1.38 4.29
N VAL A 689 22.80 -1.24 3.67
CA VAL A 689 23.02 -1.57 2.25
C VAL A 689 23.64 -2.97 2.10
N PHE A 690 24.79 -3.23 2.71
CA PHE A 690 25.49 -4.50 2.49
C PHE A 690 24.77 -5.68 3.13
N ASP A 691 24.40 -5.56 4.40
CA ASP A 691 23.81 -6.67 5.14
C ASP A 691 22.29 -6.80 4.91
N CYS A 692 21.55 -5.71 4.89
CA CYS A 692 20.09 -5.75 4.77
C CYS A 692 19.59 -5.92 3.32
N ILE A 693 20.39 -5.59 2.29
CA ILE A 693 19.97 -5.64 0.88
C ILE A 693 20.92 -6.46 0.02
N PHE A 694 22.20 -6.10 -0.05
CA PHE A 694 23.12 -6.76 -0.99
C PHE A 694 23.36 -8.23 -0.65
N ARG A 695 23.35 -8.58 0.62
CA ARG A 695 23.42 -9.96 1.09
C ARG A 695 22.35 -10.84 0.43
N PHE A 696 21.13 -10.35 0.36
CA PHE A 696 19.98 -11.08 -0.24
C PHE A 696 19.98 -11.01 -1.77
N ILE A 697 20.26 -9.83 -2.35
CA ILE A 697 20.36 -9.69 -3.82
C ILE A 697 21.44 -10.61 -4.37
N SER A 698 22.62 -10.64 -3.74
CA SER A 698 23.73 -11.49 -4.18
C SER A 698 23.39 -12.98 -4.09
N ALA A 699 22.64 -13.40 -3.05
CA ALA A 699 22.18 -14.76 -2.90
C ALA A 699 21.16 -15.13 -4.01
N ILE A 700 20.17 -14.29 -4.28
CA ILE A 700 19.16 -14.51 -5.34
C ILE A 700 19.82 -14.63 -6.72
N LEU A 701 20.76 -13.76 -7.02
CA LEU A 701 21.48 -13.81 -8.32
C LEU A 701 22.37 -15.02 -8.43
N HIS A 702 22.98 -15.48 -7.33
CA HIS A 702 23.78 -16.70 -7.27
C HIS A 702 22.92 -17.95 -7.48
N ASP A 703 21.81 -18.08 -6.75
CA ASP A 703 20.90 -19.23 -6.81
C ASP A 703 20.27 -19.41 -8.18
N SER A 704 19.93 -18.30 -8.85
CA SER A 704 19.39 -18.33 -10.21
C SER A 704 20.44 -18.58 -11.29
N GLY A 705 21.74 -18.62 -10.93
CA GLY A 705 22.84 -18.70 -11.89
C GLY A 705 23.02 -17.44 -12.75
N THR A 706 22.34 -16.33 -12.40
CA THR A 706 22.39 -15.07 -13.15
C THR A 706 23.73 -14.38 -12.97
N LEU A 707 24.29 -14.37 -11.74
CA LEU A 707 25.57 -13.76 -11.42
C LEU A 707 26.18 -14.45 -10.18
N SER A 708 27.47 -14.81 -10.23
CA SER A 708 28.11 -15.41 -9.07
C SER A 708 28.31 -14.39 -7.93
N GLN A 709 28.47 -14.88 -6.69
CA GLN A 709 28.82 -14.06 -5.52
C GLN A 709 30.02 -13.15 -5.79
N ASP A 710 31.09 -13.72 -6.32
CA ASP A 710 32.31 -12.97 -6.64
C ASP A 710 32.08 -11.87 -7.66
N GLN A 711 31.29 -12.14 -8.69
CA GLN A 711 30.98 -11.13 -9.73
C GLN A 711 30.14 -9.99 -9.17
N PHE A 712 29.17 -10.28 -8.29
CA PHE A 712 28.37 -9.26 -7.64
C PHE A 712 29.21 -8.36 -6.73
N TRP A 713 29.97 -8.95 -5.82
CA TRP A 713 30.79 -8.18 -4.87
C TRP A 713 31.95 -7.46 -5.55
N GLN A 714 32.47 -8.00 -6.65
CA GLN A 714 33.41 -7.28 -7.51
C GLN A 714 32.79 -6.02 -8.14
N ALA A 715 31.53 -6.10 -8.58
CA ALA A 715 30.83 -4.92 -9.10
C ALA A 715 30.60 -3.87 -8.01
N VAL A 716 30.27 -4.27 -6.79
CA VAL A 716 30.17 -3.37 -5.63
C VAL A 716 31.53 -2.68 -5.36
N ALA A 717 32.60 -3.46 -5.31
CA ALA A 717 33.97 -2.91 -5.11
C ALA A 717 34.37 -1.93 -6.22
N GLN A 718 34.00 -2.23 -7.47
CA GLN A 718 34.25 -1.37 -8.60
C GLN A 718 33.51 -0.02 -8.49
N CYS A 719 32.24 -0.04 -8.09
CA CYS A 719 31.47 1.17 -7.87
C CYS A 719 32.08 2.05 -6.77
N VAL A 720 32.57 1.47 -5.67
CA VAL A 720 33.25 2.20 -4.60
C VAL A 720 34.55 2.83 -5.13
N LYS A 721 35.38 2.09 -5.91
CA LYS A 721 36.62 2.59 -6.49
C LYS A 721 36.39 3.73 -7.49
N GLU A 722 35.40 3.59 -8.36
CA GLU A 722 35.05 4.64 -9.34
C GLU A 722 34.61 5.92 -8.62
N TYR A 723 33.81 5.80 -7.55
CA TYR A 723 33.46 6.94 -6.72
C TYR A 723 34.72 7.60 -6.08
N GLN A 724 35.60 6.81 -5.46
CA GLN A 724 36.83 7.33 -4.83
C GLN A 724 37.76 7.99 -5.84
N GLN A 725 37.91 7.43 -7.05
CA GLN A 725 38.71 8.00 -8.12
C GLN A 725 38.13 9.32 -8.66
N ALA A 726 36.82 9.45 -8.69
CA ALA A 726 36.15 10.67 -9.12
C ALA A 726 36.25 11.81 -8.09
N HIS A 727 36.53 11.49 -6.82
CA HIS A 727 36.57 12.45 -5.70
C HIS A 727 37.87 12.40 -4.91
N PRO A 728 39.02 12.67 -5.55
CA PRO A 728 40.35 12.63 -4.89
C PRO A 728 40.47 13.64 -3.73
N GLU A 729 39.66 14.71 -3.73
CA GLU A 729 39.57 15.70 -2.66
C GLU A 729 39.06 15.11 -1.33
N LEU A 730 38.35 14.00 -1.36
CA LEU A 730 37.85 13.29 -0.19
C LEU A 730 38.77 12.19 0.34
N ALA A 731 40.00 12.09 -0.18
CA ALA A 731 40.96 11.01 0.16
C ALA A 731 41.19 10.85 1.68
N ALA A 732 41.22 11.95 2.43
CA ALA A 732 41.35 11.91 3.88
C ALA A 732 40.11 11.24 4.59
N LYS A 733 38.89 11.51 4.08
CA LYS A 733 37.68 10.85 4.57
C LYS A 733 37.65 9.37 4.16
N PHE A 734 38.11 9.01 2.95
CA PHE A 734 38.22 7.62 2.53
C PHE A 734 39.19 6.81 3.39
N ALA A 735 40.29 7.42 3.81
CA ALA A 735 41.26 6.79 4.71
C ALA A 735 40.68 6.64 6.15
N ARG A 736 39.88 7.60 6.62
CA ARG A 736 39.23 7.58 7.93
C ARG A 736 38.06 6.60 7.99
N PHE A 737 37.24 6.56 6.97
CA PHE A 737 36.07 5.73 6.82
C PHE A 737 36.27 4.77 5.63
N ASP A 738 37.03 3.70 5.90
CA ASP A 738 37.53 2.82 4.85
C ASP A 738 36.50 1.75 4.45
N MET A 739 35.88 1.91 3.26
CA MET A 739 34.98 0.93 2.68
C MET A 739 35.60 -0.45 2.42
N PHE A 740 36.93 -0.52 2.32
CA PHE A 740 37.68 -1.77 2.13
C PHE A 740 38.27 -2.32 3.43
N THR A 741 37.81 -1.88 4.60
CA THR A 741 38.21 -2.48 5.88
C THR A 741 38.00 -3.99 5.84
N PRO A 742 38.88 -4.82 6.43
CA PRO A 742 38.75 -6.29 6.36
C PRO A 742 37.45 -6.85 6.94
N ALA A 743 36.94 -6.21 7.96
CA ALA A 743 35.70 -6.61 8.63
C ALA A 743 35.00 -5.39 9.26
N PHE A 744 33.73 -5.51 9.52
CA PHE A 744 32.92 -4.49 10.20
C PHE A 744 31.97 -5.13 11.23
N THR A 745 31.48 -4.31 12.17
CA THR A 745 30.60 -4.74 13.25
C THR A 745 29.27 -5.27 12.68
N ARG A 746 28.85 -6.45 13.13
CA ARG A 746 27.55 -7.04 12.79
C ARG A 746 26.45 -6.39 13.60
N SER A 747 25.53 -5.70 12.93
CA SER A 747 24.28 -5.24 13.53
C SER A 747 23.25 -6.34 13.58
N CYS A 748 22.42 -6.37 14.63
CA CYS A 748 21.51 -7.46 14.92
C CYS A 748 20.06 -6.95 15.04
N LEU A 749 19.32 -6.97 13.96
CA LEU A 749 17.95 -6.43 13.88
C LEU A 749 16.94 -7.31 14.61
N ASN A 750 17.08 -8.63 14.61
CA ASN A 750 16.22 -9.50 15.40
C ASN A 750 16.46 -9.31 16.90
N ARG A 751 17.72 -9.15 17.34
CA ARG A 751 18.01 -8.79 18.75
C ARG A 751 17.34 -7.48 19.14
N LEU A 752 17.30 -6.50 18.26
CA LEU A 752 16.59 -5.24 18.47
C LEU A 752 15.08 -5.48 18.57
N GLN A 753 14.47 -6.21 17.65
CA GLN A 753 13.04 -6.55 17.67
C GLN A 753 12.66 -7.28 18.99
N LEU A 754 13.46 -8.27 19.38
CA LEU A 754 13.22 -9.08 20.57
C LEU A 754 13.42 -8.29 21.89
N ALA A 755 14.26 -7.26 21.89
CA ALA A 755 14.47 -6.38 23.04
C ALA A 755 13.47 -5.21 23.11
N ASN A 756 12.79 -4.91 21.99
CA ASN A 756 11.91 -3.75 21.88
C ASN A 756 10.56 -4.05 22.56
N ASN A 757 10.24 -3.27 23.59
CA ASN A 757 8.99 -3.40 24.35
C ASN A 757 7.83 -2.63 23.68
N GLN A 758 7.52 -2.91 22.42
CA GLN A 758 6.46 -2.24 21.62
C GLN A 758 6.67 -0.73 21.44
N GLN A 759 7.87 -0.25 21.70
CA GLN A 759 8.21 1.17 21.60
C GLN A 759 8.76 1.48 20.20
N MET A 760 8.57 2.71 19.77
CA MET A 760 9.24 3.23 18.57
C MET A 760 10.75 3.38 18.84
N ILE A 761 11.55 3.30 17.76
CA ILE A 761 12.99 3.55 17.82
C ILE A 761 13.22 4.95 18.43
N ASN A 762 14.17 5.04 19.35
CA ASN A 762 14.61 6.33 19.89
C ASN A 762 15.46 7.05 18.83
N LEU A 763 14.83 7.99 18.12
CA LEU A 763 15.50 8.76 17.08
C LEU A 763 16.42 9.86 17.65
N THR A 764 16.34 10.16 18.96
CA THR A 764 17.22 11.12 19.62
C THR A 764 18.55 10.52 20.06
N ASP A 765 18.63 9.20 20.18
CA ASP A 765 19.87 8.45 20.41
C ASP A 765 19.91 7.20 19.51
N PRO A 766 20.36 7.34 18.28
CA PRO A 766 20.46 6.21 17.35
C PRO A 766 21.37 5.08 17.83
N ALA A 767 22.36 5.38 18.68
CA ALA A 767 23.31 4.39 19.20
C ALA A 767 22.68 3.42 20.20
N GLU A 768 21.67 3.85 20.99
CA GLU A 768 20.92 2.97 21.89
C GLU A 768 20.14 1.88 21.17
N ASN A 769 19.76 2.12 19.90
CA ASN A 769 18.99 1.19 19.09
C ASN A 769 19.83 0.09 18.45
N LEU A 770 21.17 0.20 18.49
CA LEU A 770 22.04 -0.79 17.88
C LEU A 770 22.33 -1.95 18.83
N LYS A 771 22.20 -3.17 18.32
CA LYS A 771 22.58 -4.41 19.00
C LYS A 771 23.63 -5.11 18.14
N PHE A 772 24.73 -5.53 18.75
CA PHE A 772 25.88 -6.08 18.05
C PHE A 772 26.21 -7.53 18.47
N ALA A 773 26.77 -8.30 17.54
CA ALA A 773 27.27 -9.67 17.80
C ALA A 773 28.49 -10.01 16.96
N GLY A 774 29.65 -9.54 17.40
CA GLY A 774 30.92 -9.75 16.67
C GLY A 774 31.01 -8.98 15.36
N THR A 775 31.73 -9.54 14.40
CA THR A 775 32.01 -8.90 13.12
C THR A 775 31.57 -9.74 11.92
N LEU A 776 31.42 -9.11 10.77
CA LEU A 776 31.28 -9.72 9.45
C LEU A 776 32.52 -9.45 8.63
N ASP A 777 32.99 -10.47 7.91
CA ASP A 777 34.03 -10.27 6.91
C ASP A 777 33.51 -9.40 5.76
N ASN A 778 34.27 -8.37 5.41
CA ASN A 778 33.85 -7.47 4.36
C ASN A 778 34.09 -8.11 2.98
N PRO A 779 33.02 -8.38 2.21
CA PRO A 779 33.15 -9.10 0.95
C PRO A 779 33.93 -8.35 -0.12
N ILE A 780 34.05 -7.02 -0.02
CA ILE A 780 34.80 -6.21 -1.01
C ILE A 780 36.27 -5.98 -0.63
N ALA A 781 36.68 -6.31 0.60
CA ALA A 781 38.04 -6.02 1.10
C ALA A 781 39.15 -6.55 0.20
N ARG A 782 38.98 -7.72 -0.42
CA ARG A 782 39.95 -8.37 -1.29
C ARG A 782 40.20 -7.65 -2.63
N TRP A 783 39.34 -6.72 -3.00
CA TRP A 783 39.47 -5.90 -4.20
C TRP A 783 39.92 -4.47 -3.91
N ARG A 784 40.58 -4.22 -2.81
CA ARG A 784 41.15 -2.92 -2.43
C ARG A 784 42.03 -2.33 -3.56
#